data_606da1ebdec3bb53abd7d75b46e1453d
#
_entry.id   606da1ebdec3bb53abd7d75b46e1453d
#
_cell.length_a   1.000
_cell.length_b   1.000
_cell.length_c   1.000
_cell.angle_alpha   90.00
_cell.angle_beta   90.00
_cell.angle_gamma   90.00
#
_symmetry.space_group_name_H-M   'P 1'
#
loop_
_entity.id
_entity.type
_entity.pdbx_description
1 polymer ?
#
loop_
_entity_poly.entity_id
_entity_poly.type
_entity_poly.pdbx_seq_one_letter_code
_entity_poly.pdbx_strand_id
1 'polypeptide(L)'
;FFVAFLLLLCIPRRSRKLALCLLLGALAGLCAVHTTSARLERVRANYAGRTVLLTVEVERADSNYFSDTVDATLWVESVNGSPTGFRIACAELPACTAGQRVQGGFTLSAPDEAERTAQYADGIALQAEPLAEKPQLTVLGESGSFRARTHRLQQKLSESLRRAMHRDTGGVLAAMTVGDRSGLSAQLRGAYRGAGLSHVLVVSGMHVSILCGDILSVLLPYRWEQSYRRRRRRAVGKSLLALVLMGVTGFTPSVRRAAVAVWVSALGVWVWGPPDALTSLAAAGILMTAVNSYAVWDIGFELSFAAVVGTVAGNACIRRMRDAHDRRFWVKAGENLQKPVRRPWFNRLPERLQGLAENACIAACASAATFPVLVLRGLSVSAWAVVSSIAVLWMVQPLLLLGLAVAFVGLVPWLAPVHGVLSRVADLLTGLLNGWAVWLSTKPGASIYFDTAYAALVCLLLCGLGVLAFRWRVRLRVALPGILLAAAVGIGLGNALSRDVVHIDLVGSAQAPAVVVAQNDRAVVLFRGGSAAQRAVENQLARRGVRTVELVADLRMNAKTACTLPAQQGIRAERLPVNTSRKLRCTPAAVELLRTREGCLVRLSIGNRQFVTLSGKAELAQSLQTEWLIATPKKPETVQYQKLLAMRSYSWMTPETQYTSSLSLRRTGGERLG
;
A
#
# COMPACT_ATOMS: atom_id res chain seq x y z
N PHE A 1 36.93 0.10 -0.03
CA PHE A 1 37.19 1.21 -0.96
C PHE A 1 38.43 0.95 -1.81
N PHE A 2 39.56 0.61 -1.23
CA PHE A 2 40.81 0.34 -1.96
C PHE A 2 40.64 -0.79 -2.98
N VAL A 3 39.97 -1.89 -2.60
CA VAL A 3 39.66 -3.02 -3.50
C VAL A 3 38.72 -2.59 -4.65
N ALA A 4 37.68 -1.80 -4.37
CA ALA A 4 36.79 -1.26 -5.40
C ALA A 4 37.51 -0.31 -6.37
N PHE A 5 38.45 0.49 -5.87
CA PHE A 5 39.30 1.35 -6.68
C PHE A 5 40.25 0.53 -7.57
N LEU A 6 40.86 -0.53 -7.04
CA LEU A 6 41.71 -1.44 -7.83
C LEU A 6 40.90 -2.18 -8.91
N LEU A 7 39.70 -2.65 -8.59
CA LEU A 7 38.79 -3.26 -9.56
C LEU A 7 38.40 -2.26 -10.68
N LEU A 8 38.26 -0.98 -10.35
CA LEU A 8 37.98 0.08 -11.32
C LEU A 8 39.13 0.28 -12.36
N LEU A 9 40.36 0.02 -11.94
CA LEU A 9 41.51 0.09 -12.83
C LEU A 9 41.55 -1.07 -13.84
N CYS A 10 40.97 -2.21 -13.52
CA CYS A 10 40.84 -3.38 -14.39
C CYS A 10 39.72 -3.25 -15.43
N ILE A 11 38.84 -2.24 -15.33
CA ILE A 11 37.73 -2.04 -16.25
C ILE A 11 38.22 -1.33 -17.54
N PRO A 12 37.73 -1.70 -18.76
CA PRO A 12 38.08 -1.02 -20.00
C PRO A 12 37.80 0.48 -19.94
N ARG A 13 38.67 1.29 -20.50
CA ARG A 13 38.57 2.77 -20.46
C ARG A 13 37.21 3.34 -20.83
N ARG A 14 36.47 2.67 -21.72
CA ARG A 14 35.14 3.09 -22.17
C ARG A 14 34.07 2.95 -21.07
N SER A 15 34.23 2.00 -20.13
CA SER A 15 33.32 1.73 -19.02
C SER A 15 33.74 2.37 -17.70
N ARG A 16 34.95 2.95 -17.62
CA ARG A 16 35.50 3.59 -16.39
C ARG A 16 34.66 4.78 -15.92
N LYS A 17 34.15 5.61 -16.84
CA LYS A 17 33.27 6.74 -16.48
C LYS A 17 31.98 6.25 -15.81
N LEU A 18 31.36 5.22 -16.38
CA LEU A 18 30.15 4.62 -15.80
C LEU A 18 30.43 4.00 -14.42
N ALA A 19 31.53 3.25 -14.30
CA ALA A 19 31.93 2.63 -13.04
C ALA A 19 32.24 3.69 -11.96
N LEU A 20 32.90 4.78 -12.33
CA LEU A 20 33.15 5.92 -11.44
C LEU A 20 31.85 6.58 -10.98
N CYS A 21 30.91 6.83 -11.88
CA CYS A 21 29.59 7.37 -11.53
C CYS A 21 28.83 6.45 -10.57
N LEU A 22 28.87 5.13 -10.81
CA LEU A 22 28.26 4.15 -9.92
C LEU A 22 28.91 4.12 -8.54
N LEU A 23 30.24 4.19 -8.49
CA LEU A 23 30.97 4.25 -7.23
C LEU A 23 30.66 5.52 -6.44
N LEU A 24 30.67 6.67 -7.10
CA LEU A 24 30.33 7.96 -6.47
C LEU A 24 28.87 7.97 -5.99
N GLY A 25 27.96 7.40 -6.78
CA GLY A 25 26.55 7.24 -6.40
C GLY A 25 26.39 6.32 -5.17
N ALA A 26 27.10 5.20 -5.14
CA ALA A 26 27.09 4.29 -3.98
C ALA A 26 27.66 4.96 -2.72
N LEU A 27 28.74 5.73 -2.86
CA LEU A 27 29.35 6.51 -1.78
C LEU A 27 28.39 7.56 -1.23
N ALA A 28 27.78 8.34 -2.12
CA ALA A 28 26.77 9.34 -1.74
C ALA A 28 25.57 8.67 -1.05
N GLY A 29 25.12 7.52 -1.55
CA GLY A 29 24.05 6.73 -0.93
C GLY A 29 24.42 6.25 0.47
N LEU A 30 25.61 5.71 0.68
CA LEU A 30 26.09 5.30 2.00
C LEU A 30 26.18 6.48 2.98
N CYS A 31 26.68 7.63 2.53
CA CYS A 31 26.72 8.86 3.34
C CYS A 31 25.29 9.31 3.71
N ALA A 32 24.36 9.27 2.77
CA ALA A 32 22.97 9.64 3.00
C ALA A 32 22.28 8.69 4.01
N VAL A 33 22.53 7.38 3.89
CA VAL A 33 22.02 6.39 4.86
C VAL A 33 22.62 6.65 6.24
N HIS A 34 23.93 6.86 6.32
CA HIS A 34 24.59 7.13 7.60
C HIS A 34 24.08 8.40 8.28
N THR A 35 23.92 9.49 7.53
CA THR A 35 23.40 10.75 8.06
C THR A 35 21.95 10.64 8.53
N THR A 36 21.10 9.94 7.74
CA THR A 36 19.69 9.73 8.09
C THR A 36 19.56 8.82 9.32
N SER A 37 20.29 7.69 9.36
CA SER A 37 20.26 6.78 10.50
C SER A 37 20.79 7.47 11.76
N ALA A 38 21.92 8.18 11.68
CA ALA A 38 22.48 8.92 12.80
C ALA A 38 21.53 9.99 13.36
N ARG A 39 20.75 10.66 12.48
CA ARG A 39 19.73 11.62 12.89
C ARG A 39 18.59 10.93 13.67
N LEU A 40 18.04 9.83 13.15
CA LEU A 40 16.93 9.11 13.77
C LEU A 40 17.36 8.43 15.08
N GLU A 41 18.56 7.83 15.10
CA GLU A 41 19.11 7.21 16.31
C GLU A 41 19.45 8.22 17.40
N ARG A 42 19.91 9.43 17.06
CA ARG A 42 20.06 10.52 18.05
C ARG A 42 18.74 10.88 18.72
N VAL A 43 17.67 11.03 17.93
CA VAL A 43 16.34 11.32 18.49
C VAL A 43 15.91 10.18 19.39
N ARG A 44 16.10 8.93 18.97
CA ARG A 44 15.79 7.75 19.75
C ARG A 44 16.58 7.69 21.06
N ALA A 45 17.90 7.87 21.00
CA ALA A 45 18.76 7.82 22.18
C ALA A 45 18.41 8.92 23.22
N ASN A 46 17.97 10.08 22.74
CA ASN A 46 17.65 11.21 23.62
C ASN A 46 16.28 11.08 24.28
N TYR A 47 15.29 10.48 23.62
CA TYR A 47 13.89 10.57 24.04
C TYR A 47 13.20 9.22 24.28
N ALA A 48 13.72 8.08 23.80
CA ALA A 48 13.08 6.80 24.01
C ALA A 48 13.06 6.41 25.50
N GLY A 49 11.94 5.88 25.97
CA GLY A 49 11.72 5.51 27.37
C GLY A 49 11.40 6.67 28.30
N ARG A 50 11.28 7.90 27.77
CA ARG A 50 11.00 9.09 28.60
C ARG A 50 9.54 9.50 28.48
N THR A 51 9.01 9.99 29.61
CA THR A 51 7.74 10.70 29.65
C THR A 51 8.00 12.20 29.57
N VAL A 52 7.44 12.87 28.56
CA VAL A 52 7.72 14.26 28.24
C VAL A 52 6.46 15.01 27.86
N LEU A 53 6.48 16.34 28.13
CA LEU A 53 5.44 17.23 27.63
C LEU A 53 5.78 17.65 26.20
N LEU A 54 4.89 17.32 25.26
CA LEU A 54 5.09 17.62 23.85
C LEU A 54 4.12 18.70 23.38
N THR A 55 4.62 19.64 22.57
CA THR A 55 3.79 20.45 21.69
C THR A 55 3.94 19.90 20.28
N VAL A 56 2.83 19.46 19.68
CA VAL A 56 2.83 18.74 18.41
C VAL A 56 1.83 19.34 17.42
N GLU A 57 2.17 19.31 16.15
CA GLU A 57 1.24 19.53 15.05
C GLU A 57 0.76 18.17 14.52
N VAL A 58 -0.53 17.98 14.42
CA VAL A 58 -1.13 16.77 13.83
C VAL A 58 -0.96 16.83 12.33
N GLU A 59 -0.01 16.04 11.78
CA GLU A 59 0.20 15.97 10.32
C GLU A 59 -0.84 15.11 9.61
N ARG A 60 -1.25 14.02 10.26
CA ARG A 60 -2.24 13.07 9.76
C ARG A 60 -3.01 12.47 10.92
N ALA A 61 -4.30 12.30 10.75
CA ALA A 61 -5.18 11.62 11.70
C ALA A 61 -6.10 10.67 10.93
N ASP A 62 -5.98 9.39 11.24
CA ASP A 62 -6.84 8.35 10.69
C ASP A 62 -7.79 7.89 11.80
N SER A 63 -9.11 8.13 11.64
CA SER A 63 -10.12 7.78 12.65
C SER A 63 -10.18 6.29 12.90
N ASN A 64 -10.21 5.91 14.16
CA ASN A 64 -10.46 4.55 14.58
C ASN A 64 -11.95 4.21 14.47
N TYR A 65 -12.27 3.04 13.91
CA TYR A 65 -13.65 2.64 13.66
C TYR A 65 -14.43 2.27 14.95
N PHE A 66 -13.72 1.91 16.04
CA PHE A 66 -14.32 1.37 17.28
C PHE A 66 -14.15 2.24 18.51
N SER A 67 -13.39 3.32 18.41
CA SER A 67 -13.13 4.24 19.51
C SER A 67 -13.16 5.67 19.00
N ASP A 68 -13.50 6.61 19.86
CA ASP A 68 -13.40 8.04 19.58
C ASP A 68 -11.94 8.52 19.53
N THR A 69 -11.00 7.61 19.22
CA THR A 69 -9.58 7.90 19.10
C THR A 69 -9.13 7.87 17.64
N VAL A 70 -7.99 8.47 17.37
CA VAL A 70 -7.37 8.51 16.05
C VAL A 70 -5.94 8.00 16.11
N ASP A 71 -5.53 7.26 15.09
CA ASP A 71 -4.12 6.96 14.87
C ASP A 71 -3.50 8.16 14.15
N ALA A 72 -2.54 8.82 14.79
CA ALA A 72 -1.99 10.07 14.29
C ALA A 72 -0.49 10.00 14.00
N THR A 73 -0.08 10.69 12.95
CA THR A 73 1.32 11.06 12.74
C THR A 73 1.48 12.50 13.18
N LEU A 74 2.37 12.74 14.12
CA LEU A 74 2.55 14.03 14.77
C LEU A 74 3.95 14.59 14.45
N TRP A 75 4.01 15.87 14.16
CA TRP A 75 5.26 16.63 14.08
C TRP A 75 5.52 17.30 15.43
N VAL A 76 6.60 16.94 16.10
CA VAL A 76 6.99 17.52 17.39
C VAL A 76 7.64 18.87 17.14
N GLU A 77 7.02 19.93 17.62
CA GLU A 77 7.54 21.30 17.55
C GLU A 77 8.45 21.59 18.74
N SER A 78 8.05 21.14 19.95
CA SER A 78 8.85 21.30 21.15
C SER A 78 8.69 20.14 22.13
N VAL A 79 9.76 19.86 22.87
CA VAL A 79 9.81 18.90 23.98
C VAL A 79 10.14 19.66 25.24
N ASN A 80 9.27 19.63 26.26
CA ASN A 80 9.41 20.39 27.51
C ASN A 80 9.73 21.89 27.29
N GLY A 81 9.12 22.50 26.24
CA GLY A 81 9.35 23.90 25.87
C GLY A 81 10.57 24.14 24.97
N SER A 82 11.47 23.16 24.81
CA SER A 82 12.65 23.29 23.92
C SER A 82 12.27 22.98 22.49
N PRO A 83 12.56 23.83 21.48
CA PRO A 83 12.21 23.62 20.10
C PRO A 83 12.94 22.39 19.53
N THR A 84 12.20 21.54 18.87
CA THR A 84 12.68 20.30 18.23
C THR A 84 11.98 20.10 16.89
N GLY A 85 12.40 19.10 16.10
CA GLY A 85 11.81 18.84 14.79
C GLY A 85 11.96 17.37 14.39
N PHE A 86 11.00 16.53 14.80
CA PHE A 86 10.96 15.13 14.40
C PHE A 86 9.51 14.63 14.39
N ARG A 87 9.28 13.47 13.74
CA ARG A 87 7.98 12.84 13.65
C ARG A 87 7.85 11.69 14.63
N ILE A 88 6.65 11.56 15.17
CA ILE A 88 6.25 10.43 16.01
C ILE A 88 4.94 9.84 15.49
N ALA A 89 4.75 8.54 15.69
CA ALA A 89 3.46 7.89 15.51
C ALA A 89 2.78 7.78 16.88
N CYS A 90 1.52 8.14 16.94
CA CYS A 90 0.71 8.00 18.15
C CYS A 90 -0.51 7.17 17.81
N ALA A 91 -0.67 6.04 18.47
CA ALA A 91 -1.89 5.26 18.43
C ALA A 91 -2.85 5.75 19.53
N GLU A 92 -4.14 5.68 19.24
CA GLU A 92 -5.21 5.97 20.20
C GLU A 92 -5.20 7.40 20.78
N LEU A 93 -4.81 8.39 19.97
CA LEU A 93 -4.93 9.79 20.36
C LEU A 93 -6.43 10.17 20.45
N PRO A 94 -6.88 10.94 21.45
CA PRO A 94 -8.24 11.47 21.47
C PRO A 94 -8.58 12.24 20.19
N ALA A 95 -9.87 12.31 19.86
CA ALA A 95 -10.34 12.87 18.60
C ALA A 95 -9.72 14.24 18.32
N CYS A 96 -8.84 14.28 17.32
CA CYS A 96 -8.22 15.49 16.81
C CYS A 96 -8.18 15.45 15.28
N THR A 97 -8.03 16.61 14.67
CA THR A 97 -7.98 16.74 13.22
C THR A 97 -6.60 17.18 12.75
N ALA A 98 -6.21 16.72 11.55
CA ALA A 98 -4.94 17.15 10.98
C ALA A 98 -4.91 18.69 10.79
N GLY A 99 -3.77 19.29 11.12
CA GLY A 99 -3.55 20.74 11.13
C GLY A 99 -3.79 21.41 12.47
N GLN A 100 -4.24 20.68 13.51
CA GLN A 100 -4.34 21.18 14.87
C GLN A 100 -2.98 21.10 15.59
N ARG A 101 -2.74 22.07 16.48
CA ARG A 101 -1.64 22.06 17.44
C ARG A 101 -2.18 21.57 18.78
N VAL A 102 -1.52 20.57 19.32
CA VAL A 102 -1.94 19.91 20.56
C VAL A 102 -0.74 19.89 21.52
N GLN A 103 -1.02 20.09 22.80
CA GLN A 103 -0.02 19.95 23.87
C GLN A 103 -0.50 18.90 24.86
N GLY A 104 0.39 18.01 25.26
CA GLY A 104 0.07 16.96 26.24
C GLY A 104 1.27 16.16 26.66
N GLY A 105 1.07 15.33 27.69
CA GLY A 105 2.06 14.39 28.18
C GLY A 105 2.04 13.10 27.37
N PHE A 106 3.21 12.65 26.92
CA PHE A 106 3.39 11.44 26.14
C PHE A 106 4.54 10.60 26.69
N THR A 107 4.35 9.28 26.69
CA THR A 107 5.45 8.33 26.88
C THR A 107 6.00 7.94 25.51
N LEU A 108 7.29 8.15 25.28
CA LEU A 108 7.94 7.87 24.02
C LEU A 108 8.62 6.51 24.07
N SER A 109 8.34 5.65 23.09
CA SER A 109 8.95 4.34 22.94
C SER A 109 9.68 4.21 21.61
N ALA A 110 10.65 3.30 21.56
CA ALA A 110 11.31 2.96 20.29
C ALA A 110 10.37 2.14 19.42
N PRO A 111 10.41 2.33 18.09
CA PRO A 111 9.67 1.47 17.17
C PRO A 111 10.07 0.00 17.32
N ASP A 112 9.11 -0.91 17.19
CA ASP A 112 9.36 -2.34 17.14
C ASP A 112 10.33 -2.68 16.01
N GLU A 113 11.21 -3.66 16.24
CA GLU A 113 12.27 -4.03 15.28
C GLU A 113 11.71 -4.41 13.91
N ALA A 114 10.57 -5.08 13.87
CA ALA A 114 9.91 -5.50 12.65
C ALA A 114 9.33 -4.32 11.83
N GLU A 115 8.89 -3.26 12.51
CA GLU A 115 8.27 -2.08 11.88
C GLU A 115 9.24 -0.90 11.71
N ARG A 116 10.40 -0.95 12.35
CA ARG A 116 11.38 0.15 12.39
C ARG A 116 11.72 0.69 11.00
N THR A 117 12.01 -0.19 10.06
CA THR A 117 12.40 0.21 8.70
C THR A 117 11.26 0.92 7.97
N ALA A 118 10.03 0.44 8.15
CA ALA A 118 8.84 1.07 7.54
C ALA A 118 8.54 2.43 8.18
N GLN A 119 8.64 2.55 9.51
CA GLN A 119 8.43 3.81 10.21
C GLN A 119 9.53 4.83 9.88
N TYR A 120 10.78 4.40 9.78
CA TYR A 120 11.89 5.26 9.32
C TYR A 120 11.71 5.72 7.87
N ALA A 121 11.07 4.92 7.01
CA ALA A 121 10.73 5.32 5.65
C ALA A 121 9.72 6.48 5.63
N ASP A 122 8.78 6.52 6.58
CA ASP A 122 7.86 7.63 6.78
C ASP A 122 8.49 8.81 7.56
N GLY A 123 9.73 8.64 8.01
CA GLY A 123 10.47 9.62 8.80
C GLY A 123 10.04 9.67 10.28
N ILE A 124 9.35 8.63 10.76
CA ILE A 124 8.89 8.48 12.14
C ILE A 124 10.06 7.96 12.98
N ALA A 125 10.46 8.73 13.99
CA ALA A 125 11.61 8.39 14.82
C ALA A 125 11.23 7.55 16.05
N LEU A 126 10.03 7.79 16.62
CA LEU A 126 9.54 7.22 17.88
C LEU A 126 8.04 6.96 17.80
N GLN A 127 7.58 6.04 18.63
CA GLN A 127 6.15 5.85 18.93
C GLN A 127 5.82 6.62 20.21
N ALA A 128 4.61 7.15 20.28
CA ALA A 128 4.12 7.88 21.43
C ALA A 128 2.80 7.28 21.92
N GLU A 129 2.69 7.15 23.23
CA GLU A 129 1.45 6.77 23.89
C GLU A 129 1.02 7.94 24.79
N PRO A 130 -0.23 8.42 24.69
CA PRO A 130 -0.72 9.46 25.59
C PRO A 130 -0.80 8.91 27.02
N LEU A 131 -0.50 9.72 28.02
CA LEU A 131 -0.56 9.30 29.43
C LEU A 131 -1.99 8.88 29.79
N ALA A 132 -2.14 7.69 30.37
CA ALA A 132 -3.41 6.99 30.56
C ALA A 132 -4.37 7.61 31.56
N GLU A 133 -3.92 8.44 32.49
CA GLU A 133 -4.76 9.10 33.49
C GLU A 133 -5.29 10.45 32.99
N LYS A 134 -6.37 10.38 32.16
CA LYS A 134 -7.00 11.53 31.49
C LYS A 134 -5.99 12.33 30.69
N PRO A 135 -5.86 12.05 29.39
CA PRO A 135 -5.02 12.88 28.55
C PRO A 135 -5.60 14.30 28.56
N GLN A 136 -5.05 15.18 29.40
CA GLN A 136 -5.30 16.61 29.29
C GLN A 136 -4.56 17.10 28.03
N LEU A 137 -5.05 16.66 26.88
CA LEU A 137 -4.61 17.20 25.61
C LEU A 137 -5.27 18.56 25.47
N THR A 138 -4.49 19.60 25.61
CA THR A 138 -4.94 20.96 25.34
C THR A 138 -4.76 21.26 23.88
N VAL A 139 -5.87 21.50 23.18
CA VAL A 139 -5.83 21.99 21.80
C VAL A 139 -5.46 23.47 21.85
N LEU A 140 -4.26 23.81 21.39
CA LEU A 140 -3.75 25.19 21.36
C LEU A 140 -4.34 26.01 20.21
N GLY A 141 -5.01 25.36 19.26
CA GLY A 141 -5.61 25.99 18.10
C GLY A 141 -5.12 25.38 16.78
N GLU A 142 -5.34 26.11 15.69
CA GLU A 142 -4.90 25.67 14.35
C GLU A 142 -3.46 26.08 14.07
N SER A 143 -2.69 25.20 13.45
CA SER A 143 -1.34 25.52 13.00
C SER A 143 -1.37 26.49 11.82
N GLY A 144 -0.48 27.49 11.85
CA GLY A 144 -0.23 28.40 10.72
C GLY A 144 0.70 27.84 9.66
N SER A 145 1.17 26.60 9.78
CA SER A 145 2.13 25.98 8.86
C SER A 145 1.57 25.88 7.44
N PHE A 146 2.45 25.91 6.45
CA PHE A 146 2.05 25.72 5.05
C PHE A 146 1.29 24.39 4.85
N ARG A 147 1.74 23.36 5.55
CA ARG A 147 1.13 22.02 5.50
C ARG A 147 -0.28 22.02 6.09
N ALA A 148 -0.49 22.66 7.24
CA ALA A 148 -1.82 22.78 7.82
C ALA A 148 -2.79 23.58 6.92
N ARG A 149 -2.30 24.64 6.27
CA ARG A 149 -3.11 25.42 5.32
C ARG A 149 -3.52 24.61 4.10
N THR A 150 -2.60 23.84 3.51
CA THR A 150 -2.91 22.97 2.36
C THR A 150 -3.84 21.83 2.75
N HIS A 151 -3.69 21.27 3.96
CA HIS A 151 -4.58 20.22 4.46
C HIS A 151 -6.01 20.75 4.69
N ARG A 152 -6.18 21.96 5.23
CA ARG A 152 -7.50 22.60 5.35
C ARG A 152 -8.16 22.82 4.00
N LEU A 153 -7.38 23.20 2.99
CA LEU A 153 -7.90 23.30 1.62
C LEU A 153 -8.33 21.92 1.10
N GLN A 154 -7.52 20.89 1.31
CA GLN A 154 -7.87 19.52 0.96
C GLN A 154 -9.18 19.08 1.61
N GLN A 155 -9.36 19.33 2.90
CA GLN A 155 -10.58 19.01 3.64
C GLN A 155 -11.80 19.72 3.06
N LYS A 156 -11.71 21.04 2.81
CA LYS A 156 -12.82 21.82 2.20
C LYS A 156 -13.23 21.28 0.83
N LEU A 157 -12.25 20.94 -0.02
CA LEU A 157 -12.49 20.37 -1.34
C LEU A 157 -13.11 18.96 -1.23
N SER A 158 -12.60 18.13 -0.33
CA SER A 158 -13.13 16.79 -0.06
C SER A 158 -14.57 16.86 0.47
N GLU A 159 -14.84 17.77 1.38
CA GLU A 159 -16.17 17.96 1.94
C GLU A 159 -17.17 18.44 0.91
N SER A 160 -16.76 19.34 0.00
CA SER A 160 -17.56 19.76 -1.15
C SER A 160 -18.01 18.59 -2.02
N LEU A 161 -17.08 17.65 -2.33
CA LEU A 161 -17.38 16.43 -3.08
C LEU A 161 -18.33 15.49 -2.33
N ARG A 162 -18.10 15.28 -1.03
CA ARG A 162 -18.88 14.33 -0.22
C ARG A 162 -20.30 14.81 0.08
N ARG A 163 -20.50 16.12 0.22
CA ARG A 163 -21.85 16.70 0.44
C ARG A 163 -22.73 16.62 -0.80
N ALA A 164 -22.13 16.65 -1.98
CA ALA A 164 -22.84 16.73 -3.24
C ALA A 164 -23.17 15.39 -3.87
N MET A 165 -22.55 14.32 -3.42
CA MET A 165 -22.60 12.98 -4.02
C MET A 165 -22.94 11.91 -2.99
N HIS A 166 -23.25 10.68 -3.44
CA HIS A 166 -23.40 9.56 -2.53
C HIS A 166 -22.10 9.30 -1.77
N ARG A 167 -22.21 8.74 -0.56
CA ARG A 167 -21.06 8.51 0.33
C ARG A 167 -19.89 7.79 -0.34
N ASP A 168 -20.17 6.73 -1.07
CA ASP A 168 -19.13 5.88 -1.70
C ASP A 168 -18.54 6.53 -2.95
N THR A 169 -19.36 7.15 -3.79
CA THR A 169 -18.89 7.83 -5.00
C THR A 169 -18.13 9.11 -4.67
N GLY A 170 -18.64 9.92 -3.75
CA GLY A 170 -17.95 11.11 -3.25
C GLY A 170 -16.63 10.77 -2.57
N GLY A 171 -16.57 9.66 -1.80
CA GLY A 171 -15.34 9.16 -1.20
C GLY A 171 -14.28 8.73 -2.23
N VAL A 172 -14.69 8.02 -3.28
CA VAL A 172 -13.79 7.61 -4.37
C VAL A 172 -13.27 8.83 -5.13
N LEU A 173 -14.16 9.76 -5.49
CA LEU A 173 -13.74 10.93 -6.24
C LEU A 173 -12.85 11.86 -5.43
N ALA A 174 -13.08 12.01 -4.12
CA ALA A 174 -12.19 12.73 -3.21
C ALA A 174 -10.80 12.06 -3.12
N ALA A 175 -10.75 10.73 -3.05
CA ALA A 175 -9.48 10.01 -3.05
C ALA A 175 -8.69 10.19 -4.36
N MET A 176 -9.37 10.18 -5.51
CA MET A 176 -8.76 10.32 -6.83
C MET A 176 -8.27 11.75 -7.12
N THR A 177 -9.00 12.77 -6.69
CA THR A 177 -8.74 14.18 -7.05
C THR A 177 -7.88 14.90 -6.03
N VAL A 178 -8.25 14.83 -4.76
CA VAL A 178 -7.57 15.55 -3.66
C VAL A 178 -6.78 14.64 -2.72
N GLY A 179 -6.81 13.33 -2.95
CA GLY A 179 -6.02 12.36 -2.16
C GLY A 179 -6.60 12.03 -0.78
N ASP A 180 -7.82 12.48 -0.47
CA ASP A 180 -8.48 12.18 0.81
C ASP A 180 -9.21 10.83 0.75
N ARG A 181 -8.68 9.85 1.48
CA ARG A 181 -9.19 8.47 1.54
C ARG A 181 -10.07 8.20 2.76
N SER A 182 -10.29 9.16 3.62
CA SER A 182 -11.05 8.96 4.87
C SER A 182 -12.51 8.58 4.61
N GLY A 183 -13.07 8.95 3.44
CA GLY A 183 -14.42 8.58 3.01
C GLY A 183 -14.55 7.19 2.35
N LEU A 184 -13.46 6.45 2.15
CA LEU A 184 -13.50 5.16 1.50
C LEU A 184 -13.84 4.05 2.49
N SER A 185 -14.91 3.26 2.23
CA SER A 185 -15.21 2.06 2.99
C SER A 185 -14.12 0.98 2.78
N ALA A 186 -13.91 0.13 3.80
CA ALA A 186 -12.97 -0.99 3.71
C ALA A 186 -13.35 -1.96 2.58
N GLN A 187 -14.66 -2.20 2.41
CA GLN A 187 -15.22 -3.04 1.36
C GLN A 187 -14.85 -2.50 -0.03
N LEU A 188 -15.05 -1.21 -0.26
CA LEU A 188 -14.75 -0.59 -1.54
C LEU A 188 -13.25 -0.57 -1.84
N ARG A 189 -12.41 -0.30 -0.83
CA ARG A 189 -10.95 -0.44 -0.95
C ARG A 189 -10.54 -1.87 -1.33
N GLY A 190 -11.18 -2.87 -0.73
CA GLY A 190 -10.99 -4.28 -1.07
C GLY A 190 -11.40 -4.59 -2.51
N ALA A 191 -12.54 -4.08 -2.97
CA ALA A 191 -13.03 -4.26 -4.34
C ALA A 191 -12.07 -3.67 -5.38
N TYR A 192 -11.59 -2.44 -5.17
CA TYR A 192 -10.59 -1.83 -6.07
C TYR A 192 -9.26 -2.59 -6.07
N ARG A 193 -8.85 -3.13 -4.91
CA ARG A 193 -7.66 -3.98 -4.82
C ARG A 193 -7.85 -5.27 -5.63
N GLY A 194 -8.98 -5.96 -5.45
CA GLY A 194 -9.33 -7.17 -6.20
C GLY A 194 -9.44 -6.93 -7.71
N ALA A 195 -9.98 -5.80 -8.13
CA ALA A 195 -10.01 -5.40 -9.53
C ALA A 195 -8.63 -4.99 -10.10
N GLY A 196 -7.58 -4.86 -9.27
CA GLY A 196 -6.27 -4.35 -9.71
C GLY A 196 -6.23 -2.83 -9.94
N LEU A 197 -7.24 -2.11 -9.44
CA LEU A 197 -7.44 -0.66 -9.63
C LEU A 197 -6.99 0.17 -8.43
N SER A 198 -6.25 -0.38 -7.47
CA SER A 198 -5.75 0.36 -6.30
C SER A 198 -4.99 1.63 -6.69
N HIS A 199 -4.31 1.62 -7.84
CA HIS A 199 -3.55 2.76 -8.37
C HIS A 199 -4.45 3.93 -8.81
N VAL A 200 -5.73 3.70 -9.07
CA VAL A 200 -6.72 4.73 -9.42
C VAL A 200 -7.18 5.49 -8.18
N LEU A 201 -7.30 4.82 -7.02
CA LEU A 201 -7.67 5.45 -5.73
C LEU A 201 -6.54 6.28 -5.11
N VAL A 202 -5.34 6.16 -5.65
CA VAL A 202 -4.16 6.90 -5.18
C VAL A 202 -3.84 7.97 -6.18
N VAL A 203 -3.68 9.21 -5.74
CA VAL A 203 -3.18 10.25 -6.65
C VAL A 203 -1.80 9.84 -7.15
N SER A 204 -1.73 9.55 -8.44
CA SER A 204 -0.55 9.02 -9.11
C SER A 204 0.14 10.07 -9.97
N GLY A 205 1.34 9.75 -10.46
CA GLY A 205 2.04 10.60 -11.43
C GLY A 205 1.24 10.84 -12.71
N MET A 206 0.40 9.87 -13.12
CA MET A 206 -0.52 10.04 -14.25
C MET A 206 -1.56 11.12 -13.95
N HIS A 207 -2.17 11.12 -12.76
CA HIS A 207 -3.14 12.13 -12.33
C HIS A 207 -2.52 13.54 -12.34
N VAL A 208 -1.31 13.68 -11.80
CA VAL A 208 -0.59 14.96 -11.83
C VAL A 208 -0.29 15.39 -13.26
N SER A 209 0.12 14.49 -14.14
CA SER A 209 0.42 14.80 -15.54
C SER A 209 -0.82 15.22 -16.31
N ILE A 210 -1.95 14.55 -16.13
CA ILE A 210 -3.25 14.90 -16.73
C ILE A 210 -3.67 16.29 -16.25
N LEU A 211 -3.77 16.47 -14.93
CA LEU A 211 -4.21 17.73 -14.36
C LEU A 211 -3.29 18.90 -14.76
N CYS A 212 -1.97 18.73 -14.68
CA CYS A 212 -1.03 19.76 -15.13
C CYS A 212 -1.08 20.02 -16.64
N GLY A 213 -1.37 19.00 -17.45
CA GLY A 213 -1.49 19.09 -18.89
C GLY A 213 -2.77 19.80 -19.30
N ASP A 214 -3.90 19.30 -18.84
CA ASP A 214 -5.24 19.74 -19.26
C ASP A 214 -5.62 21.11 -18.69
N ILE A 215 -5.40 21.33 -17.39
CA ILE A 215 -5.66 22.66 -16.78
C ILE A 215 -4.84 23.74 -17.49
N LEU A 216 -3.56 23.45 -17.74
CA LEU A 216 -2.71 24.42 -18.40
C LEU A 216 -3.06 24.61 -19.89
N SER A 217 -3.60 23.61 -20.56
CA SER A 217 -4.08 23.72 -21.94
C SER A 217 -5.31 24.62 -22.06
N VAL A 218 -6.17 24.62 -21.02
CA VAL A 218 -7.33 25.51 -20.91
C VAL A 218 -6.88 26.94 -20.58
N LEU A 219 -5.99 27.11 -19.60
CA LEU A 219 -5.50 28.42 -19.16
C LEU A 219 -4.56 29.09 -20.18
N LEU A 220 -3.77 28.31 -20.89
CA LEU A 220 -2.80 28.76 -21.90
C LEU A 220 -3.02 27.94 -23.18
N PRO A 221 -4.05 28.25 -23.98
CA PRO A 221 -4.38 27.48 -25.17
C PRO A 221 -3.21 27.44 -26.15
N TYR A 222 -3.04 26.26 -26.77
CA TYR A 222 -1.96 26.00 -27.73
C TYR A 222 -2.30 26.72 -29.04
N ARG A 223 -1.90 27.99 -29.16
CA ARG A 223 -1.87 28.69 -30.45
C ARG A 223 -0.51 28.46 -31.12
N TRP A 224 -0.52 28.32 -32.42
CA TRP A 224 0.50 27.90 -33.39
C TRP A 224 1.94 28.45 -33.24
N GLU A 225 2.18 29.42 -32.40
CA GLU A 225 3.54 29.94 -32.21
C GLU A 225 4.31 29.13 -31.15
N GLN A 226 5.24 28.34 -31.61
CA GLN A 226 6.22 27.62 -30.78
C GLN A 226 7.31 28.53 -30.20
N SER A 227 6.98 29.75 -29.79
CA SER A 227 7.94 30.66 -29.20
C SER A 227 8.55 30.08 -27.92
N TYR A 228 9.89 30.13 -27.83
CA TYR A 228 10.65 29.69 -26.69
C TYR A 228 10.16 30.30 -25.35
N ARG A 229 9.79 31.61 -25.40
CA ARG A 229 9.21 32.31 -24.23
C ARG A 229 7.91 31.64 -23.73
N ARG A 230 7.04 31.15 -24.63
CA ARG A 230 5.81 30.42 -24.24
C ARG A 230 6.09 29.05 -23.68
N ARG A 231 7.07 28.32 -24.23
CA ARG A 231 7.51 27.03 -23.68
C ARG A 231 8.02 27.21 -22.24
N ARG A 232 8.81 28.25 -21.96
CA ARG A 232 9.27 28.58 -20.59
C ARG A 232 8.09 28.94 -19.66
N ARG A 233 7.15 29.80 -20.10
CA ARG A 233 5.96 30.15 -19.29
C ARG A 233 5.12 28.92 -18.96
N ARG A 234 4.91 28.00 -19.91
CA ARG A 234 4.24 26.72 -19.66
C ARG A 234 5.02 25.85 -18.69
N ALA A 235 6.33 25.78 -18.80
CA ALA A 235 7.17 25.02 -17.87
C ALA A 235 7.05 25.55 -16.44
N VAL A 236 7.08 26.87 -16.26
CA VAL A 236 6.84 27.52 -14.96
C VAL A 236 5.42 27.23 -14.46
N GLY A 237 4.40 27.40 -15.31
CA GLY A 237 3.00 27.12 -14.94
C GLY A 237 2.80 25.67 -14.50
N LYS A 238 3.37 24.70 -15.22
CA LYS A 238 3.36 23.28 -14.82
C LYS A 238 4.04 23.06 -13.48
N SER A 239 5.16 23.71 -13.24
CA SER A 239 5.92 23.56 -11.99
C SER A 239 5.16 24.12 -10.78
N LEU A 240 4.51 25.27 -10.94
CA LEU A 240 3.65 25.87 -9.90
C LEU A 240 2.43 25.01 -9.63
N LEU A 241 1.75 24.55 -10.69
CA LEU A 241 0.57 23.69 -10.56
C LEU A 241 0.93 22.35 -9.89
N ALA A 242 2.07 21.76 -10.24
CA ALA A 242 2.56 20.55 -9.58
C ALA A 242 2.84 20.78 -8.09
N LEU A 243 3.36 21.94 -7.70
CA LEU A 243 3.55 22.32 -6.30
C LEU A 243 2.22 22.44 -5.56
N VAL A 244 1.23 23.10 -6.16
CA VAL A 244 -0.12 23.24 -5.58
C VAL A 244 -0.77 21.87 -5.41
N LEU A 245 -0.74 21.03 -6.45
CA LEU A 245 -1.29 19.69 -6.40
C LEU A 245 -0.58 18.83 -5.34
N MET A 246 0.73 18.95 -5.21
CA MET A 246 1.50 18.26 -4.17
C MET A 246 1.04 18.68 -2.76
N GLY A 247 0.78 19.97 -2.54
CA GLY A 247 0.24 20.48 -1.28
C GLY A 247 -1.16 19.95 -1.00
N VAL A 248 -2.07 20.08 -1.97
CA VAL A 248 -3.48 19.65 -1.83
C VAL A 248 -3.60 18.14 -1.61
N THR A 249 -2.74 17.32 -2.22
CA THR A 249 -2.78 15.85 -2.10
C THR A 249 -1.99 15.29 -0.90
N GLY A 250 -1.51 16.13 0.01
CA GLY A 250 -0.86 15.71 1.25
C GLY A 250 0.56 15.17 1.11
N PHE A 251 1.32 15.59 0.09
CA PHE A 251 2.73 15.23 -0.09
C PHE A 251 3.01 13.73 -0.20
N THR A 252 2.09 12.94 -0.74
CA THR A 252 2.30 11.49 -0.90
C THR A 252 3.54 11.18 -1.75
N PRO A 253 4.25 10.04 -1.53
CA PRO A 253 5.48 9.69 -2.24
C PRO A 253 5.32 9.70 -3.77
N SER A 254 4.18 9.19 -4.28
CA SER A 254 3.86 9.20 -5.71
C SER A 254 3.75 10.60 -6.30
N VAL A 255 3.11 11.53 -5.57
CA VAL A 255 2.93 12.91 -6.04
C VAL A 255 4.24 13.69 -5.94
N ARG A 256 5.02 13.50 -4.85
CA ARG A 256 6.36 14.08 -4.73
C ARG A 256 7.25 13.70 -5.91
N ARG A 257 7.30 12.41 -6.26
CA ARG A 257 8.03 11.93 -7.42
C ARG A 257 7.54 12.58 -8.72
N ALA A 258 6.22 12.66 -8.92
CA ALA A 258 5.64 13.26 -10.11
C ALA A 258 5.96 14.77 -10.22
N ALA A 259 5.88 15.49 -9.10
CA ALA A 259 6.24 16.91 -9.06
C ALA A 259 7.73 17.12 -9.43
N VAL A 260 8.63 16.31 -8.87
CA VAL A 260 10.06 16.36 -9.22
C VAL A 260 10.27 16.05 -10.71
N ALA A 261 9.58 15.05 -11.27
CA ALA A 261 9.66 14.73 -12.69
C ALA A 261 9.18 15.90 -13.57
N VAL A 262 8.11 16.61 -13.15
CA VAL A 262 7.66 17.84 -13.83
C VAL A 262 8.71 18.94 -13.74
N TRP A 263 9.35 19.14 -12.58
CA TRP A 263 10.40 20.15 -12.39
C TRP A 263 11.66 19.84 -13.22
N VAL A 264 12.09 18.58 -13.25
CA VAL A 264 13.23 18.16 -14.08
C VAL A 264 12.91 18.35 -15.57
N SER A 265 11.69 18.00 -15.99
CA SER A 265 11.24 18.25 -17.37
C SER A 265 11.17 19.75 -17.70
N ALA A 266 10.72 20.58 -16.75
CA ALA A 266 10.71 22.03 -16.87
C ALA A 266 12.14 22.59 -16.98
N LEU A 267 13.07 22.10 -16.15
CA LEU A 267 14.48 22.46 -16.22
C LEU A 267 15.08 22.10 -17.58
N GLY A 268 14.73 20.94 -18.15
CA GLY A 268 15.12 20.55 -19.51
C GLY A 268 14.73 21.57 -20.57
N VAL A 269 13.58 22.24 -20.43
CA VAL A 269 13.18 23.34 -21.35
C VAL A 269 14.11 24.56 -21.24
N TRP A 270 14.67 24.80 -20.04
CA TRP A 270 15.61 25.91 -19.83
C TRP A 270 17.02 25.61 -20.36
N VAL A 271 17.43 24.34 -20.26
CA VAL A 271 18.79 23.88 -20.66
C VAL A 271 18.82 23.33 -22.09
N TRP A 272 17.67 23.41 -22.82
CA TRP A 272 17.55 22.87 -24.20
C TRP A 272 17.79 21.35 -24.28
N GLY A 273 17.65 20.63 -23.15
CA GLY A 273 17.74 19.19 -23.10
C GLY A 273 16.43 18.50 -23.47
N PRO A 274 16.47 17.37 -24.20
CA PRO A 274 15.25 16.58 -24.41
C PRO A 274 14.78 16.01 -23.07
N PRO A 275 13.45 16.06 -22.78
CA PRO A 275 12.92 15.42 -21.59
C PRO A 275 13.08 13.90 -21.70
N ASP A 276 13.81 13.30 -20.76
CA ASP A 276 13.96 11.85 -20.65
C ASP A 276 13.32 11.34 -19.35
N ALA A 277 12.46 10.33 -19.49
CA ALA A 277 11.70 9.78 -18.38
C ALA A 277 12.61 9.08 -17.36
N LEU A 278 13.67 8.42 -17.80
CA LEU A 278 14.60 7.71 -16.91
C LEU A 278 15.47 8.71 -16.13
N THR A 279 15.95 9.77 -16.79
CA THR A 279 16.70 10.85 -16.12
C THR A 279 15.83 11.56 -15.08
N SER A 280 14.57 11.85 -15.40
CA SER A 280 13.61 12.44 -14.47
C SER A 280 13.33 11.50 -13.28
N LEU A 281 13.20 10.19 -13.53
CA LEU A 281 13.01 9.18 -12.51
C LEU A 281 14.24 9.09 -11.58
N ALA A 282 15.45 9.05 -12.16
CA ALA A 282 16.70 9.00 -11.40
C ALA A 282 16.88 10.24 -10.52
N ALA A 283 16.62 11.43 -11.07
CA ALA A 283 16.67 12.69 -10.32
C ALA A 283 15.66 12.71 -9.15
N ALA A 284 14.44 12.22 -9.39
CA ALA A 284 13.43 12.07 -8.34
C ALA A 284 13.91 11.10 -7.24
N GLY A 285 14.49 9.97 -7.62
CA GLY A 285 15.06 9.00 -6.68
C GLY A 285 16.16 9.62 -5.82
N ILE A 286 17.13 10.29 -6.44
CA ILE A 286 18.22 10.95 -5.72
C ILE A 286 17.69 12.01 -4.74
N LEU A 287 16.79 12.89 -5.17
CA LEU A 287 16.23 13.93 -4.32
C LEU A 287 15.42 13.37 -3.14
N MET A 288 14.60 12.35 -3.38
CA MET A 288 13.81 11.74 -2.32
C MET A 288 14.69 10.99 -1.31
N THR A 289 15.69 10.25 -1.77
CA THR A 289 16.62 9.50 -0.89
C THR A 289 17.62 10.41 -0.19
N ALA A 290 17.97 11.57 -0.75
CA ALA A 290 18.80 12.57 -0.08
C ALA A 290 18.06 13.18 1.13
N VAL A 291 16.74 13.34 1.07
CA VAL A 291 15.93 13.84 2.18
C VAL A 291 15.72 12.76 3.25
N ASN A 292 15.41 11.55 2.83
CA ASN A 292 15.25 10.38 3.70
C ASN A 292 15.70 9.12 2.97
N SER A 293 16.84 8.56 3.34
CA SER A 293 17.41 7.39 2.68
C SER A 293 16.56 6.13 2.87
N TYR A 294 15.77 6.05 3.93
CA TYR A 294 14.83 4.95 4.16
C TYR A 294 13.60 5.01 3.25
N ALA A 295 13.38 6.11 2.51
CA ALA A 295 12.25 6.22 1.57
C ALA A 295 12.22 5.11 0.50
N VAL A 296 13.35 4.45 0.22
CA VAL A 296 13.43 3.29 -0.67
C VAL A 296 12.59 2.11 -0.16
N TRP A 297 12.44 1.99 1.15
CA TRP A 297 11.66 0.93 1.79
C TRP A 297 10.15 1.22 1.86
N ASP A 298 9.73 2.43 1.47
CA ASP A 298 8.31 2.76 1.33
C ASP A 298 7.72 2.03 0.11
N ILE A 299 6.67 1.26 0.33
CA ILE A 299 5.96 0.50 -0.71
C ILE A 299 5.46 1.42 -1.83
N GLY A 300 5.01 2.63 -1.48
CA GLY A 300 4.56 3.63 -2.46
C GLY A 300 5.70 4.11 -3.35
N PHE A 301 6.90 4.26 -2.81
CA PHE A 301 8.10 4.54 -3.59
C PHE A 301 8.44 3.38 -4.54
N GLU A 302 8.58 2.17 -4.02
CA GLU A 302 8.94 0.99 -4.81
C GLU A 302 7.96 0.75 -5.97
N LEU A 303 6.65 0.72 -5.69
CA LEU A 303 5.62 0.51 -6.71
C LEU A 303 5.60 1.63 -7.75
N SER A 304 5.80 2.87 -7.32
CA SER A 304 5.79 4.02 -8.22
C SER A 304 6.97 4.02 -9.19
N PHE A 305 8.17 3.67 -8.70
CA PHE A 305 9.37 3.55 -9.53
C PHE A 305 9.27 2.36 -10.48
N ALA A 306 8.86 1.19 -9.98
CA ALA A 306 8.65 0.00 -10.80
C ALA A 306 7.62 0.25 -11.92
N ALA A 307 6.49 0.91 -11.61
CA ALA A 307 5.48 1.24 -12.60
C ALA A 307 6.03 2.14 -13.72
N VAL A 308 6.84 3.16 -13.39
CA VAL A 308 7.43 4.03 -14.42
C VAL A 308 8.43 3.28 -15.28
N VAL A 309 9.28 2.44 -14.70
CA VAL A 309 10.19 1.58 -15.47
C VAL A 309 9.39 0.68 -16.43
N GLY A 310 8.31 0.08 -15.94
CA GLY A 310 7.39 -0.73 -16.76
C GLY A 310 6.74 0.06 -17.90
N THR A 311 6.27 1.27 -17.65
CA THR A 311 5.66 2.13 -18.70
C THR A 311 6.70 2.57 -19.75
N VAL A 312 7.93 2.89 -19.34
CA VAL A 312 9.03 3.21 -20.26
C VAL A 312 9.38 1.99 -21.12
N ALA A 313 9.44 0.79 -20.52
CA ALA A 313 9.68 -0.44 -21.25
C ALA A 313 8.55 -0.75 -22.24
N GLY A 314 7.29 -0.56 -21.85
CA GLY A 314 6.13 -0.70 -22.73
C GLY A 314 6.18 0.24 -23.94
N ASN A 315 6.47 1.51 -23.69
CA ASN A 315 6.65 2.49 -24.78
C ASN A 315 7.83 2.12 -25.70
N ALA A 316 8.94 1.64 -25.14
CA ALA A 316 10.07 1.18 -25.94
C ALA A 316 9.71 -0.06 -26.80
N CYS A 317 8.89 -0.97 -26.24
CA CYS A 317 8.38 -2.13 -26.96
C CYS A 317 7.51 -1.72 -28.16
N ILE A 318 6.58 -0.78 -27.95
CA ILE A 318 5.70 -0.23 -29.01
C ILE A 318 6.52 0.43 -30.11
N ARG A 319 7.48 1.31 -29.74
CA ARG A 319 8.38 1.95 -30.71
C ARG A 319 9.14 0.91 -31.53
N ARG A 320 9.72 -0.11 -30.90
CA ARG A 320 10.43 -1.19 -31.59
C ARG A 320 9.52 -1.98 -32.53
N MET A 321 8.27 -2.22 -32.14
CA MET A 321 7.29 -2.89 -33.01
C MET A 321 6.95 -2.02 -34.22
N ARG A 322 6.77 -0.72 -34.06
CA ARG A 322 6.54 0.23 -35.15
C ARG A 322 7.76 0.34 -36.07
N ASP A 323 8.96 0.58 -35.52
CA ASP A 323 10.20 0.74 -36.29
C ASP A 323 10.60 -0.55 -37.05
N ALA A 324 10.49 -1.70 -36.41
CA ALA A 324 10.78 -2.98 -37.06
C ALA A 324 9.80 -3.26 -38.20
N HIS A 325 8.61 -2.69 -38.07
CA HIS A 325 7.56 -2.76 -39.03
C HIS A 325 7.81 -1.90 -40.24
N ASP A 326 8.09 -0.62 -40.01
CA ASP A 326 8.36 0.35 -41.08
C ASP A 326 9.60 -0.06 -41.89
N ARG A 327 10.67 -0.52 -41.23
CA ARG A 327 11.86 -1.04 -41.91
C ARG A 327 11.53 -2.24 -42.80
N ARG A 328 10.74 -3.21 -42.34
CA ARG A 328 10.34 -4.37 -43.18
C ARG A 328 9.44 -3.98 -44.33
N PHE A 329 8.61 -2.95 -44.12
CA PHE A 329 7.74 -2.43 -45.17
C PHE A 329 8.59 -1.78 -46.28
N TRP A 330 9.51 -0.88 -45.94
CA TRP A 330 10.32 -0.17 -46.89
C TRP A 330 11.32 -1.10 -47.66
N VAL A 331 11.93 -2.07 -46.98
CA VAL A 331 12.82 -3.04 -47.62
C VAL A 331 12.02 -3.89 -48.63
N LYS A 332 10.82 -4.39 -48.29
CA LYS A 332 10.02 -5.13 -49.22
C LYS A 332 9.40 -4.30 -50.34
N ALA A 333 9.13 -3.02 -50.08
CA ALA A 333 8.66 -2.10 -51.09
C ALA A 333 9.78 -1.76 -52.11
N GLY A 334 11.05 -1.70 -51.66
CA GLY A 334 12.21 -1.50 -52.51
C GLY A 334 12.59 -2.71 -53.39
N GLU A 335 12.33 -3.94 -52.85
CA GLU A 335 12.65 -5.18 -53.57
C GLU A 335 11.59 -5.61 -54.63
N ASN A 336 10.33 -5.17 -54.52
CA ASN A 336 9.24 -5.56 -55.40
C ASN A 336 8.22 -4.44 -55.63
N LEU A 337 8.54 -3.56 -56.54
CA LEU A 337 7.67 -2.44 -56.98
C LEU A 337 6.34 -2.89 -57.65
N GLN A 338 6.20 -4.18 -58.01
CA GLN A 338 5.04 -4.69 -58.72
C GLN A 338 4.04 -5.52 -57.89
N LYS A 339 4.29 -5.81 -56.61
CA LYS A 339 3.36 -6.56 -55.77
C LYS A 339 2.82 -5.69 -54.62
N PRO A 340 1.48 -5.69 -54.41
CA PRO A 340 0.91 -4.96 -53.28
C PRO A 340 1.47 -5.52 -51.96
N VAL A 341 2.28 -4.72 -51.27
CA VAL A 341 2.84 -5.11 -50.00
C VAL A 341 1.73 -5.18 -48.97
N ARG A 342 1.45 -6.36 -48.46
CA ARG A 342 0.43 -6.56 -47.43
C ARG A 342 0.83 -5.77 -46.18
N ARG A 343 0.06 -4.73 -45.87
CA ARG A 343 0.21 -3.99 -44.60
C ARG A 343 0.10 -5.00 -43.44
N PRO A 344 0.96 -4.93 -42.45
CA PRO A 344 0.90 -5.84 -41.33
C PRO A 344 -0.40 -5.67 -40.53
N TRP A 345 -0.73 -6.72 -39.79
CA TRP A 345 -1.99 -6.83 -39.08
C TRP A 345 -2.23 -5.65 -38.11
N PHE A 346 -1.18 -5.10 -37.48
CA PHE A 346 -1.29 -4.00 -36.52
C PHE A 346 -1.74 -2.68 -37.22
N ASN A 347 -1.21 -2.36 -38.39
CA ASN A 347 -1.60 -1.17 -39.17
C ASN A 347 -2.90 -1.39 -39.99
N ARG A 348 -3.48 -2.59 -39.96
CA ARG A 348 -4.82 -2.87 -40.50
C ARG A 348 -5.91 -2.63 -39.47
N LEU A 349 -5.55 -2.56 -38.17
CA LEU A 349 -6.49 -2.23 -37.13
C LEU A 349 -6.92 -0.76 -37.27
N PRO A 350 -8.21 -0.45 -37.05
CA PRO A 350 -8.67 0.92 -36.91
C PRO A 350 -7.85 1.65 -35.84
N GLU A 351 -7.60 2.94 -36.01
CA GLU A 351 -6.79 3.74 -35.07
C GLU A 351 -7.19 3.58 -33.61
N ARG A 352 -8.50 3.43 -33.35
CA ARG A 352 -9.04 3.18 -32.00
C ARG A 352 -8.53 1.86 -31.40
N LEU A 353 -8.48 0.79 -32.20
CA LEU A 353 -7.99 -0.51 -31.75
C LEU A 353 -6.47 -0.54 -31.61
N GLN A 354 -5.75 0.25 -32.42
CA GLN A 354 -4.30 0.44 -32.23
C GLN A 354 -4.01 1.10 -30.88
N GLY A 355 -4.75 2.17 -30.54
CA GLY A 355 -4.61 2.84 -29.24
C GLY A 355 -4.92 1.93 -28.05
N LEU A 356 -5.95 1.08 -28.16
CA LEU A 356 -6.27 0.07 -27.14
C LEU A 356 -5.14 -0.96 -26.96
N ALA A 357 -4.58 -1.46 -28.06
CA ALA A 357 -3.46 -2.41 -28.01
C ALA A 357 -2.19 -1.79 -27.41
N GLU A 358 -1.92 -0.52 -27.68
CA GLU A 358 -0.81 0.23 -27.09
C GLU A 358 -1.00 0.40 -25.58
N ASN A 359 -2.17 0.85 -25.17
CA ASN A 359 -2.51 0.98 -23.75
C ASN A 359 -2.45 -0.38 -23.02
N ALA A 360 -2.90 -1.46 -23.67
CA ALA A 360 -2.78 -2.81 -23.14
C ALA A 360 -1.32 -3.23 -22.94
N CYS A 361 -0.45 -2.94 -23.91
CA CYS A 361 0.97 -3.23 -23.83
C CYS A 361 1.63 -2.45 -22.68
N ILE A 362 1.34 -1.16 -22.56
CA ILE A 362 1.86 -0.31 -21.47
C ILE A 362 1.39 -0.82 -20.11
N ALA A 363 0.08 -1.12 -19.97
CA ALA A 363 -0.50 -1.63 -18.73
C ALA A 363 0.10 -3.00 -18.36
N ALA A 364 0.29 -3.90 -19.33
CA ALA A 364 0.91 -5.19 -19.09
C ALA A 364 2.37 -5.06 -18.63
N CYS A 365 3.16 -4.20 -19.27
CA CYS A 365 4.54 -3.95 -18.87
C CYS A 365 4.65 -3.28 -17.49
N ALA A 366 3.74 -2.36 -17.17
CA ALA A 366 3.67 -1.74 -15.85
C ALA A 366 3.30 -2.76 -14.76
N SER A 367 2.28 -3.61 -15.03
CA SER A 367 1.89 -4.69 -14.13
C SER A 367 3.01 -5.71 -13.94
N ALA A 368 3.72 -6.09 -15.00
CA ALA A 368 4.85 -7.01 -14.93
C ALA A 368 6.02 -6.43 -14.10
N ALA A 369 6.28 -5.14 -14.20
CA ALA A 369 7.34 -4.48 -13.44
C ALA A 369 6.97 -4.33 -11.94
N THR A 370 5.70 -4.10 -11.61
CA THR A 370 5.24 -3.99 -10.22
C THR A 370 4.99 -5.34 -9.55
N PHE A 371 4.79 -6.39 -10.33
CA PHE A 371 4.50 -7.74 -9.84
C PHE A 371 5.53 -8.27 -8.82
N PRO A 372 6.86 -8.20 -9.05
CA PRO A 372 7.84 -8.67 -8.06
C PRO A 372 7.74 -7.93 -6.74
N VAL A 373 7.51 -6.61 -6.79
CA VAL A 373 7.38 -5.79 -5.58
C VAL A 373 6.15 -6.22 -4.78
N LEU A 374 5.00 -6.39 -5.44
CA LEU A 374 3.77 -6.83 -4.79
C LEU A 374 3.96 -8.18 -4.08
N VAL A 375 4.58 -9.14 -4.77
CA VAL A 375 4.82 -10.48 -4.23
C VAL A 375 5.79 -10.45 -3.05
N LEU A 376 6.94 -9.76 -3.19
CA LEU A 376 7.95 -9.68 -2.12
C LEU A 376 7.43 -8.95 -0.87
N ARG A 377 6.48 -8.04 -1.05
CA ARG A 377 5.82 -7.33 0.06
C ARG A 377 4.56 -8.05 0.59
N GLY A 378 4.24 -9.26 0.09
CA GLY A 378 3.07 -10.03 0.50
C GLY A 378 1.74 -9.34 0.19
N LEU A 379 1.70 -8.54 -0.87
CA LEU A 379 0.50 -7.86 -1.34
C LEU A 379 -0.22 -8.70 -2.39
N SER A 380 -1.55 -8.54 -2.48
CA SER A 380 -2.33 -9.25 -3.50
C SER A 380 -2.04 -8.75 -4.91
N VAL A 381 -2.03 -9.67 -5.84
CA VAL A 381 -1.95 -9.41 -7.27
C VAL A 381 -3.29 -9.77 -7.90
N SER A 382 -3.81 -8.92 -8.78
CA SER A 382 -5.02 -9.20 -9.55
C SER A 382 -4.66 -9.67 -10.95
N ALA A 383 -5.17 -10.85 -11.34
CA ALA A 383 -5.05 -11.32 -12.72
C ALA A 383 -5.81 -10.41 -13.71
N TRP A 384 -6.79 -9.66 -13.23
CA TRP A 384 -7.61 -8.76 -14.01
C TRP A 384 -7.03 -7.36 -14.18
N ALA A 385 -5.88 -7.04 -13.57
CA ALA A 385 -5.31 -5.70 -13.53
C ALA A 385 -5.15 -5.04 -14.91
N VAL A 386 -4.71 -5.79 -15.92
CA VAL A 386 -4.54 -5.28 -17.30
C VAL A 386 -5.89 -4.97 -17.94
N VAL A 387 -6.82 -5.92 -17.87
CA VAL A 387 -8.17 -5.78 -18.46
C VAL A 387 -8.91 -4.63 -17.79
N SER A 388 -8.86 -4.58 -16.49
CA SER A 388 -9.48 -3.53 -15.67
C SER A 388 -8.89 -2.14 -15.98
N SER A 389 -7.57 -2.05 -16.12
CA SER A 389 -6.90 -0.79 -16.48
C SER A 389 -7.35 -0.28 -17.85
N ILE A 390 -7.46 -1.16 -18.86
CA ILE A 390 -7.93 -0.79 -20.20
C ILE A 390 -9.37 -0.29 -20.14
N ALA A 391 -10.23 -1.02 -19.40
CA ALA A 391 -11.65 -0.68 -19.30
C ALA A 391 -11.90 0.67 -18.59
N VAL A 392 -11.02 1.06 -17.67
CA VAL A 392 -11.24 2.22 -16.79
C VAL A 392 -10.42 3.45 -17.21
N LEU A 393 -9.29 3.28 -17.88
CA LEU A 393 -8.34 4.36 -18.15
C LEU A 393 -8.97 5.56 -18.88
N TRP A 394 -9.90 5.32 -19.80
CA TRP A 394 -10.61 6.38 -20.53
C TRP A 394 -11.55 7.21 -19.64
N MET A 395 -12.02 6.62 -18.51
CA MET A 395 -12.89 7.32 -17.55
C MET A 395 -12.10 8.17 -16.56
N VAL A 396 -10.84 7.83 -16.30
CA VAL A 396 -10.02 8.48 -15.26
C VAL A 396 -9.81 9.97 -15.56
N GLN A 397 -9.50 10.33 -16.81
CA GLN A 397 -9.25 11.72 -17.19
C GLN A 397 -10.51 12.60 -17.02
N PRO A 398 -11.68 12.27 -17.59
CA PRO A 398 -12.89 13.06 -17.38
C PRO A 398 -13.34 13.08 -15.92
N LEU A 399 -13.18 11.98 -15.17
CA LEU A 399 -13.50 11.94 -13.73
C LEU A 399 -12.61 12.88 -12.91
N LEU A 400 -11.31 12.95 -13.20
CA LEU A 400 -10.40 13.86 -12.51
C LEU A 400 -10.75 15.33 -12.75
N LEU A 401 -11.02 15.70 -14.01
CA LEU A 401 -11.40 17.07 -14.36
C LEU A 401 -12.75 17.45 -13.77
N LEU A 402 -13.72 16.54 -13.88
CA LEU A 402 -15.06 16.74 -13.33
C LEU A 402 -15.03 16.82 -11.80
N GLY A 403 -14.27 15.93 -11.14
CA GLY A 403 -14.12 15.96 -9.69
C GLY A 403 -13.46 17.24 -9.19
N LEU A 404 -12.45 17.74 -9.91
CA LEU A 404 -11.83 19.01 -9.59
C LEU A 404 -12.82 20.18 -9.80
N ALA A 405 -13.59 20.16 -10.90
CA ALA A 405 -14.63 21.15 -11.17
C ALA A 405 -15.70 21.15 -10.06
N VAL A 406 -16.24 19.98 -9.69
CA VAL A 406 -17.21 19.84 -8.58
C VAL A 406 -16.63 20.37 -7.28
N ALA A 407 -15.38 20.00 -6.96
CA ALA A 407 -14.72 20.42 -5.73
C ALA A 407 -14.60 21.94 -5.62
N PHE A 408 -14.19 22.63 -6.69
CA PHE A 408 -14.01 24.09 -6.68
C PHE A 408 -15.31 24.84 -6.83
N VAL A 409 -16.23 24.41 -7.72
CA VAL A 409 -17.53 25.06 -7.92
C VAL A 409 -18.38 25.01 -6.65
N GLY A 410 -18.27 23.92 -5.87
CA GLY A 410 -18.96 23.80 -4.59
C GLY A 410 -18.46 24.72 -3.47
N LEU A 411 -17.30 25.37 -3.65
CA LEU A 411 -16.85 26.43 -2.73
C LEU A 411 -17.53 27.77 -3.00
N VAL A 412 -18.23 27.91 -4.12
CA VAL A 412 -18.83 29.17 -4.59
C VAL A 412 -20.35 29.07 -4.51
N PRO A 413 -21.02 29.67 -3.50
CA PRO A 413 -22.45 29.45 -3.23
C PRO A 413 -23.38 29.80 -4.38
N TRP A 414 -23.09 30.86 -5.17
CA TRP A 414 -23.93 31.28 -6.29
C TRP A 414 -23.86 30.34 -7.51
N LEU A 415 -22.91 29.41 -7.57
CA LEU A 415 -22.82 28.38 -8.59
C LEU A 415 -23.52 27.05 -8.19
N ALA A 416 -24.35 27.06 -7.13
CA ALA A 416 -25.04 25.86 -6.64
C ALA A 416 -25.81 25.07 -7.73
N PRO A 417 -26.55 25.70 -8.70
CA PRO A 417 -27.22 24.93 -9.75
C PRO A 417 -26.22 24.22 -10.67
N VAL A 418 -25.12 24.87 -11.03
CA VAL A 418 -24.06 24.25 -11.85
C VAL A 418 -23.37 23.10 -11.07
N HIS A 419 -23.11 23.34 -9.78
CA HIS A 419 -22.57 22.32 -8.89
C HIS A 419 -23.46 21.08 -8.85
N GLY A 420 -24.78 21.24 -8.73
CA GLY A 420 -25.73 20.13 -8.71
C GLY A 420 -25.72 19.28 -10.00
N VAL A 421 -25.62 19.92 -11.17
CA VAL A 421 -25.54 19.21 -12.45
C VAL A 421 -24.22 18.45 -12.57
N LEU A 422 -23.10 19.12 -12.31
CA LEU A 422 -21.77 18.49 -12.38
C LEU A 422 -21.66 17.31 -11.40
N SER A 423 -22.21 17.46 -10.20
CA SER A 423 -22.20 16.40 -9.17
C SER A 423 -22.97 15.17 -9.59
N ARG A 424 -24.13 15.31 -10.23
CA ARG A 424 -24.94 14.19 -10.74
C ARG A 424 -24.18 13.42 -11.82
N VAL A 425 -23.54 14.12 -12.75
CA VAL A 425 -22.72 13.47 -13.80
C VAL A 425 -21.52 12.75 -13.20
N ALA A 426 -20.86 13.39 -12.22
CA ALA A 426 -19.75 12.80 -11.51
C ALA A 426 -20.16 11.56 -10.72
N ASP A 427 -21.32 11.62 -10.05
CA ASP A 427 -21.89 10.52 -9.27
C ASP A 427 -22.20 9.32 -10.17
N LEU A 428 -22.83 9.53 -11.33
CA LEU A 428 -23.12 8.49 -12.31
C LEU A 428 -21.83 7.80 -12.81
N LEU A 429 -20.86 8.58 -13.26
CA LEU A 429 -19.61 8.03 -13.79
C LEU A 429 -18.79 7.29 -12.72
N THR A 430 -18.73 7.86 -11.51
CA THR A 430 -18.04 7.20 -10.38
C THR A 430 -18.80 5.96 -9.93
N GLY A 431 -20.14 5.98 -9.99
CA GLY A 431 -21.00 4.82 -9.75
C GLY A 431 -20.72 3.67 -10.70
N LEU A 432 -20.56 3.94 -11.99
CA LEU A 432 -20.16 2.96 -13.00
C LEU A 432 -18.77 2.36 -12.70
N LEU A 433 -17.83 3.22 -12.31
CA LEU A 433 -16.47 2.78 -11.92
C LEU A 433 -16.51 1.88 -10.68
N ASN A 434 -17.29 2.25 -9.66
CA ASN A 434 -17.47 1.44 -8.45
C ASN A 434 -18.15 0.11 -8.78
N GLY A 435 -19.21 0.11 -9.59
CA GLY A 435 -19.90 -1.10 -10.04
C GLY A 435 -18.96 -2.06 -10.76
N TRP A 436 -18.12 -1.54 -11.66
CA TRP A 436 -17.10 -2.33 -12.35
C TRP A 436 -16.08 -2.94 -11.36
N ALA A 437 -15.57 -2.15 -10.42
CA ALA A 437 -14.60 -2.62 -9.44
C ALA A 437 -15.20 -3.71 -8.53
N VAL A 438 -16.42 -3.51 -8.04
CA VAL A 438 -17.13 -4.48 -7.21
C VAL A 438 -17.43 -5.76 -8.00
N TRP A 439 -17.97 -5.65 -9.21
CA TRP A 439 -18.26 -6.80 -10.05
C TRP A 439 -16.99 -7.62 -10.36
N LEU A 440 -15.89 -6.97 -10.69
CA LEU A 440 -14.66 -7.67 -11.03
C LEU A 440 -14.01 -8.30 -9.79
N SER A 441 -14.14 -7.70 -8.62
CA SER A 441 -13.61 -8.23 -7.37
C SER A 441 -14.24 -9.56 -6.94
N THR A 442 -15.45 -9.88 -7.44
CA THR A 442 -16.11 -11.18 -7.20
C THR A 442 -15.62 -12.31 -8.11
N LYS A 443 -14.85 -11.99 -9.15
CA LYS A 443 -14.39 -12.99 -10.12
C LYS A 443 -13.19 -13.79 -9.59
N PRO A 444 -13.03 -15.07 -10.01
CA PRO A 444 -11.86 -15.85 -9.65
C PRO A 444 -10.59 -15.17 -10.16
N GLY A 445 -9.51 -15.18 -9.35
CA GLY A 445 -8.27 -14.49 -9.69
C GLY A 445 -8.25 -12.98 -9.41
N ALA A 446 -9.31 -12.42 -8.80
CA ALA A 446 -9.35 -11.02 -8.40
C ALA A 446 -8.27 -10.68 -7.36
N SER A 447 -8.02 -11.58 -6.41
CA SER A 447 -6.97 -11.40 -5.41
C SER A 447 -6.19 -12.68 -5.28
N ILE A 448 -4.97 -12.69 -5.80
CA ILE A 448 -4.03 -13.81 -5.69
C ILE A 448 -2.94 -13.36 -4.72
N TYR A 449 -2.79 -14.09 -3.64
CA TYR A 449 -1.71 -13.89 -2.68
C TYR A 449 -0.63 -14.95 -2.92
N PHE A 450 0.59 -14.49 -2.97
CA PHE A 450 1.74 -15.38 -3.02
C PHE A 450 2.34 -15.40 -1.62
N ASP A 451 2.04 -16.46 -0.88
CA ASP A 451 2.61 -16.64 0.45
C ASP A 451 3.82 -17.56 0.33
N THR A 452 4.99 -17.09 0.78
CA THR A 452 6.19 -17.88 0.99
C THR A 452 7.38 -17.65 0.02
N ALA A 453 8.55 -18.16 0.46
CA ALA A 453 9.78 -18.24 -0.33
C ALA A 453 9.60 -18.92 -1.70
N TYR A 454 8.65 -19.85 -1.82
CA TYR A 454 8.28 -20.49 -3.09
C TYR A 454 7.75 -19.50 -4.12
N ALA A 455 6.87 -18.59 -3.70
CA ALA A 455 6.32 -17.56 -4.59
C ALA A 455 7.40 -16.58 -5.05
N ALA A 456 8.30 -16.18 -4.16
CA ALA A 456 9.45 -15.36 -4.52
C ALA A 456 10.37 -16.08 -5.53
N LEU A 457 10.60 -17.39 -5.35
CA LEU A 457 11.38 -18.21 -6.28
C LEU A 457 10.71 -18.26 -7.67
N VAL A 458 9.40 -18.52 -7.73
CA VAL A 458 8.65 -18.54 -9.00
C VAL A 458 8.72 -17.19 -9.69
N CYS A 459 8.57 -16.09 -8.94
CA CYS A 459 8.70 -14.74 -9.50
C CYS A 459 10.09 -14.46 -10.05
N LEU A 460 11.15 -14.84 -9.33
CA LEU A 460 12.53 -14.70 -9.79
C LEU A 460 12.77 -15.51 -11.07
N LEU A 461 12.27 -16.75 -11.12
CA LEU A 461 12.37 -17.59 -12.32
C LEU A 461 11.62 -16.98 -13.51
N LEU A 462 10.40 -16.47 -13.31
CA LEU A 462 9.63 -15.80 -14.37
C LEU A 462 10.29 -14.52 -14.85
N CYS A 463 10.83 -13.71 -13.95
CA CYS A 463 11.62 -12.52 -14.30
C CYS A 463 12.88 -12.91 -15.07
N GLY A 464 13.59 -13.94 -14.62
CA GLY A 464 14.78 -14.47 -15.29
C GLY A 464 14.47 -14.98 -16.70
N LEU A 465 13.38 -15.74 -16.86
CA LEU A 465 12.90 -16.18 -18.18
C LEU A 465 12.54 -15.00 -19.09
N GLY A 466 11.90 -13.97 -18.54
CA GLY A 466 11.59 -12.73 -19.28
C GLY A 466 12.85 -12.00 -19.76
N VAL A 467 13.85 -11.87 -18.89
CA VAL A 467 15.15 -11.25 -19.22
C VAL A 467 15.89 -12.10 -20.28
N LEU A 468 15.92 -13.41 -20.14
CA LEU A 468 16.54 -14.35 -21.10
C LEU A 468 15.85 -14.27 -22.46
N ALA A 469 14.52 -14.30 -22.49
CA ALA A 469 13.74 -14.16 -23.70
C ALA A 469 14.04 -12.81 -24.41
N PHE A 470 14.18 -11.73 -23.64
CA PHE A 470 14.56 -10.43 -24.15
C PHE A 470 16.01 -10.41 -24.68
N ARG A 471 16.96 -11.00 -23.94
CA ARG A 471 18.39 -11.06 -24.28
C ARG A 471 18.66 -11.89 -25.54
N TRP A 472 17.97 -13.02 -25.68
CA TRP A 472 18.08 -13.91 -26.85
C TRP A 472 17.18 -13.51 -28.00
N ARG A 473 16.47 -12.39 -27.89
CA ARG A 473 15.55 -11.88 -28.92
C ARG A 473 14.51 -12.93 -29.35
N VAL A 474 14.06 -13.79 -28.42
CA VAL A 474 13.03 -14.79 -28.69
C VAL A 474 11.78 -14.08 -29.22
N ARG A 475 11.14 -14.66 -30.22
CA ARG A 475 9.91 -14.09 -30.79
C ARG A 475 8.83 -14.02 -29.72
N LEU A 476 8.20 -12.88 -29.54
CA LEU A 476 7.20 -12.64 -28.49
C LEU A 476 6.07 -13.68 -28.52
N ARG A 477 5.73 -14.18 -29.72
CA ARG A 477 4.73 -15.25 -29.93
C ARG A 477 5.10 -16.58 -29.28
N VAL A 478 6.37 -16.82 -29.01
CA VAL A 478 6.87 -18.04 -28.34
C VAL A 478 7.18 -17.75 -26.87
N ALA A 479 7.79 -16.60 -26.59
CA ALA A 479 8.17 -16.22 -25.23
C ALA A 479 6.93 -16.03 -24.33
N LEU A 480 5.89 -15.36 -24.80
CA LEU A 480 4.71 -15.05 -24.00
C LEU A 480 3.94 -16.31 -23.56
N PRO A 481 3.56 -17.26 -24.47
CA PRO A 481 2.94 -18.51 -24.05
C PRO A 481 3.82 -19.34 -23.11
N GLY A 482 5.14 -19.37 -23.34
CA GLY A 482 6.07 -20.08 -22.47
C GLY A 482 6.12 -19.51 -21.05
N ILE A 483 6.18 -18.19 -20.90
CA ILE A 483 6.15 -17.51 -19.59
C ILE A 483 4.79 -17.73 -18.91
N LEU A 484 3.68 -17.61 -19.65
CA LEU A 484 2.34 -17.85 -19.10
C LEU A 484 2.15 -19.30 -18.66
N LEU A 485 2.66 -20.25 -19.42
CA LEU A 485 2.62 -21.68 -19.05
C LEU A 485 3.45 -21.93 -17.79
N ALA A 486 4.67 -21.39 -17.73
CA ALA A 486 5.52 -21.50 -16.54
C ALA A 486 4.87 -20.87 -15.30
N ALA A 487 4.20 -19.73 -15.46
CA ALA A 487 3.43 -19.09 -14.40
C ALA A 487 2.25 -19.97 -13.94
N ALA A 488 1.48 -20.52 -14.89
CA ALA A 488 0.34 -21.37 -14.59
C ALA A 488 0.76 -22.66 -13.88
N VAL A 489 1.84 -23.30 -14.32
CA VAL A 489 2.43 -24.48 -13.66
C VAL A 489 2.94 -24.13 -12.28
N GLY A 490 3.67 -23.01 -12.13
CA GLY A 490 4.15 -22.55 -10.83
C GLY A 490 3.01 -22.29 -9.84
N ILE A 491 1.96 -21.57 -10.25
CA ILE A 491 0.78 -21.30 -9.41
C ILE A 491 0.06 -22.61 -9.07
N GLY A 492 -0.16 -23.49 -10.06
CA GLY A 492 -0.83 -24.77 -9.86
C GLY A 492 -0.12 -25.67 -8.88
N LEU A 493 1.21 -25.76 -8.98
CA LEU A 493 2.05 -26.55 -8.07
C LEU A 493 2.05 -25.94 -6.66
N GLY A 494 2.15 -24.61 -6.55
CA GLY A 494 2.05 -23.91 -5.26
C GLY A 494 0.72 -24.18 -4.56
N ASN A 495 -0.40 -24.09 -5.27
CA ASN A 495 -1.72 -24.38 -4.74
C ASN A 495 -1.86 -25.86 -4.35
N ALA A 496 -1.28 -26.79 -5.10
CA ALA A 496 -1.29 -28.21 -4.76
C ALA A 496 -0.49 -28.51 -3.49
N LEU A 497 0.66 -27.85 -3.32
CA LEU A 497 1.51 -28.01 -2.13
C LEU A 497 0.92 -27.39 -0.85
N SER A 498 0.04 -26.39 -0.99
CA SER A 498 -0.58 -25.67 0.12
C SER A 498 -1.95 -26.21 0.53
N ARG A 499 -2.54 -27.14 -0.22
CA ARG A 499 -3.91 -27.65 0.04
C ARG A 499 -4.15 -28.20 1.44
N ASP A 500 -3.16 -28.90 1.99
CA ASP A 500 -3.27 -29.57 3.31
C ASP A 500 -2.62 -28.78 4.44
N VAL A 501 -2.24 -27.53 4.19
CA VAL A 501 -1.58 -26.68 5.19
C VAL A 501 -2.59 -25.80 5.88
N VAL A 502 -2.67 -25.91 7.21
CA VAL A 502 -3.42 -24.99 8.07
C VAL A 502 -2.43 -23.97 8.64
N HIS A 503 -2.74 -22.71 8.47
CA HIS A 503 -1.96 -21.58 8.98
C HIS A 503 -2.60 -21.02 10.25
N ILE A 504 -1.82 -20.88 11.32
CA ILE A 504 -2.20 -20.20 12.55
C ILE A 504 -1.36 -18.91 12.61
N ASP A 505 -2.00 -17.78 12.44
CA ASP A 505 -1.34 -16.48 12.43
C ASP A 505 -1.72 -15.69 13.69
N LEU A 506 -0.71 -15.15 14.37
CA LEU A 506 -0.87 -14.25 15.51
C LEU A 506 -0.77 -12.81 15.00
N VAL A 507 -1.76 -11.98 15.29
CA VAL A 507 -1.90 -10.64 14.69
C VAL A 507 -2.28 -9.62 15.74
N GLY A 508 -1.75 -8.42 15.66
CA GLY A 508 -2.07 -7.32 16.59
C GLY A 508 -1.07 -7.19 17.73
N SER A 509 -1.55 -6.98 18.95
CA SER A 509 -0.68 -6.78 20.12
C SER A 509 0.01 -8.08 20.54
N ALA A 510 1.30 -8.00 20.86
CA ALA A 510 2.07 -9.15 21.32
C ALA A 510 1.53 -9.78 22.61
N GLN A 511 0.95 -8.98 23.51
CA GLN A 511 0.42 -9.42 24.79
C GLN A 511 -0.94 -10.14 24.67
N ALA A 512 -1.76 -9.72 23.71
CA ALA A 512 -3.10 -10.25 23.48
C ALA A 512 -3.39 -10.35 21.98
N PRO A 513 -2.66 -11.20 21.24
CA PRO A 513 -2.84 -11.31 19.80
C PRO A 513 -4.20 -11.86 19.43
N ALA A 514 -4.79 -11.34 18.36
CA ALA A 514 -5.86 -12.03 17.67
C ALA A 514 -5.28 -13.24 16.93
N VAL A 515 -6.03 -14.33 16.87
CA VAL A 515 -5.59 -15.57 16.22
C VAL A 515 -6.43 -15.80 14.97
N VAL A 516 -5.75 -15.93 13.84
CA VAL A 516 -6.36 -16.25 12.55
C VAL A 516 -5.94 -17.66 12.16
N VAL A 517 -6.90 -18.58 12.08
CA VAL A 517 -6.66 -19.95 11.62
C VAL A 517 -7.22 -20.06 10.21
N ALA A 518 -6.38 -20.20 9.22
CA ALA A 518 -6.75 -20.21 7.82
C ALA A 518 -6.31 -21.48 7.09
N GLN A 519 -7.18 -22.01 6.24
CA GLN A 519 -6.87 -23.08 5.30
C GLN A 519 -7.59 -22.83 3.98
N ASN A 520 -6.84 -22.75 2.89
CA ASN A 520 -7.36 -22.39 1.57
C ASN A 520 -8.13 -21.05 1.60
N ASP A 521 -9.43 -21.08 1.30
CA ASP A 521 -10.33 -19.93 1.25
C ASP A 521 -11.17 -19.71 2.52
N ARG A 522 -10.98 -20.54 3.57
CA ARG A 522 -11.76 -20.51 4.81
C ARG A 522 -10.91 -20.15 6.02
N ALA A 523 -11.50 -19.43 6.95
CA ALA A 523 -10.83 -19.10 8.20
C ALA A 523 -11.76 -19.09 9.41
N VAL A 524 -11.13 -19.26 10.58
CA VAL A 524 -11.71 -19.03 11.90
C VAL A 524 -10.88 -17.94 12.57
N VAL A 525 -11.53 -16.94 13.14
CA VAL A 525 -10.89 -15.79 13.79
C VAL A 525 -11.25 -15.76 15.27
N LEU A 526 -10.24 -15.77 16.14
CA LEU A 526 -10.39 -15.46 17.55
C LEU A 526 -9.98 -14.01 17.76
N PHE A 527 -10.95 -13.14 17.94
CA PHE A 527 -10.71 -11.71 17.96
C PHE A 527 -10.39 -11.19 19.36
N ARG A 528 -9.30 -10.46 19.47
CA ARG A 528 -8.85 -9.73 20.66
C ARG A 528 -8.32 -8.36 20.23
N GLY A 529 -8.37 -7.41 21.15
CA GLY A 529 -7.82 -6.08 20.93
C GLY A 529 -8.81 -5.08 20.31
N GLY A 530 -8.31 -3.92 19.90
CA GLY A 530 -9.07 -2.80 19.38
C GLY A 530 -9.11 -2.76 17.85
N SER A 531 -9.30 -1.55 17.31
CA SER A 531 -9.39 -1.29 15.87
C SER A 531 -8.10 -1.59 15.09
N ALA A 532 -6.93 -1.42 15.72
CA ALA A 532 -5.66 -1.77 15.13
C ALA A 532 -5.56 -3.29 14.90
N ALA A 533 -5.98 -4.09 15.89
CA ALA A 533 -6.04 -5.54 15.76
C ALA A 533 -7.03 -5.98 14.68
N GLN A 534 -8.16 -5.30 14.54
CA GLN A 534 -9.10 -5.59 13.45
C GLN A 534 -8.50 -5.35 12.08
N ARG A 535 -7.85 -4.20 11.85
CA ARG A 535 -7.17 -3.93 10.57
C ARG A 535 -6.08 -4.98 10.29
N ALA A 536 -5.35 -5.39 11.33
CA ALA A 536 -4.34 -6.43 11.20
C ALA A 536 -4.96 -7.79 10.82
N VAL A 537 -6.10 -8.16 11.43
CA VAL A 537 -6.86 -9.36 11.07
C VAL A 537 -7.38 -9.28 9.64
N GLU A 538 -7.99 -8.16 9.24
CA GLU A 538 -8.47 -7.95 7.87
C GLU A 538 -7.33 -8.08 6.85
N ASN A 539 -6.18 -7.48 7.14
CA ASN A 539 -5.00 -7.59 6.28
C ASN A 539 -4.47 -9.03 6.21
N GLN A 540 -4.49 -9.76 7.34
CA GLN A 540 -4.03 -11.15 7.36
C GLN A 540 -4.98 -12.10 6.64
N LEU A 541 -6.30 -11.95 6.82
CA LEU A 541 -7.30 -12.68 6.05
C LEU A 541 -7.13 -12.44 4.54
N ALA A 542 -6.90 -11.18 4.19
CA ALA A 542 -6.63 -10.81 2.81
C ALA A 542 -5.31 -11.42 2.30
N ARG A 543 -4.23 -11.43 3.09
CA ARG A 543 -2.96 -12.08 2.74
C ARG A 543 -3.10 -13.57 2.50
N ARG A 544 -3.92 -14.25 3.33
CA ARG A 544 -4.18 -15.69 3.21
C ARG A 544 -5.17 -16.03 2.09
N GLY A 545 -5.74 -15.03 1.40
CA GLY A 545 -6.70 -15.26 0.32
C GLY A 545 -8.04 -15.83 0.83
N VAL A 546 -8.36 -15.60 2.10
CA VAL A 546 -9.59 -16.09 2.72
C VAL A 546 -10.79 -15.39 2.10
N ARG A 547 -11.74 -16.19 1.62
CA ARG A 547 -13.00 -15.70 1.04
C ARG A 547 -14.16 -15.83 2.02
N THR A 548 -14.10 -16.84 2.88
CA THR A 548 -15.17 -17.14 3.83
C THR A 548 -14.61 -17.24 5.23
N VAL A 549 -15.08 -16.39 6.13
CA VAL A 549 -14.80 -16.52 7.56
C VAL A 549 -15.98 -17.28 8.18
N GLU A 550 -15.73 -18.51 8.61
CA GLU A 550 -16.79 -19.37 9.15
C GLU A 550 -17.21 -18.96 10.57
N LEU A 551 -16.26 -18.48 11.36
CA LEU A 551 -16.49 -18.08 12.75
C LEU A 551 -15.60 -16.90 13.13
N VAL A 552 -16.19 -15.90 13.75
CA VAL A 552 -15.49 -14.85 14.50
C VAL A 552 -15.88 -14.99 15.96
N ALA A 553 -14.97 -15.48 16.80
CA ALA A 553 -15.17 -15.52 18.24
C ALA A 553 -14.63 -14.24 18.88
N ASP A 554 -15.52 -13.40 19.40
CA ASP A 554 -15.14 -12.17 20.11
C ASP A 554 -14.80 -12.47 21.57
N LEU A 555 -13.51 -12.46 21.89
CA LEU A 555 -12.97 -12.78 23.20
C LEU A 555 -12.77 -11.54 24.10
N ARG A 556 -13.20 -10.38 23.67
CA ARG A 556 -13.09 -9.15 24.45
C ARG A 556 -14.08 -9.16 25.61
N MET A 557 -13.61 -8.90 26.80
CA MET A 557 -14.45 -8.92 28.02
C MET A 557 -15.30 -7.65 28.15
N ASN A 558 -14.73 -6.47 27.86
CA ASN A 558 -15.31 -5.15 28.14
C ASN A 558 -15.83 -4.40 26.90
N ALA A 559 -15.95 -5.06 25.74
CA ALA A 559 -16.41 -4.37 24.55
C ALA A 559 -17.90 -4.10 24.57
N LYS A 560 -18.30 -2.85 24.33
CA LYS A 560 -19.72 -2.43 24.24
C LYS A 560 -20.37 -2.91 22.93
N THR A 561 -19.59 -3.00 21.85
CA THR A 561 -20.06 -3.41 20.52
C THR A 561 -19.38 -4.71 20.07
N ALA A 562 -20.13 -5.59 19.39
CA ALA A 562 -19.57 -6.82 18.82
C ALA A 562 -18.57 -6.49 17.69
N CYS A 563 -17.57 -7.34 17.52
CA CYS A 563 -16.64 -7.23 16.40
C CYS A 563 -17.38 -7.56 15.10
N THR A 564 -17.45 -6.58 14.20
CA THR A 564 -17.96 -6.78 12.84
C THR A 564 -16.78 -6.72 11.89
N LEU A 565 -16.35 -7.85 11.35
CA LEU A 565 -15.46 -7.86 10.21
C LEU A 565 -16.27 -7.48 8.96
N PRO A 566 -15.73 -6.67 8.03
CA PRO A 566 -16.45 -6.29 6.82
C PRO A 566 -16.89 -7.54 6.06
N ALA A 567 -18.13 -7.52 5.59
CA ALA A 567 -18.90 -8.62 5.08
C ALA A 567 -18.18 -9.48 4.03
N GLN A 568 -17.55 -10.52 4.51
CA GLN A 568 -17.35 -11.72 3.73
C GLN A 568 -18.56 -12.60 4.03
N GLN A 569 -19.29 -13.03 3.02
CA GLN A 569 -20.53 -13.81 3.17
C GLN A 569 -20.28 -15.00 4.09
N GLY A 570 -21.08 -15.15 5.13
CA GLY A 570 -21.05 -16.29 6.04
C GLY A 570 -20.56 -16.05 7.47
N ILE A 571 -20.29 -14.80 7.86
CA ILE A 571 -19.74 -14.50 9.20
C ILE A 571 -20.81 -14.73 10.28
N ARG A 572 -20.53 -15.68 11.16
CA ARG A 572 -21.17 -15.75 12.48
C ARG A 572 -20.23 -15.10 13.51
N ALA A 573 -20.53 -13.87 13.92
CA ALA A 573 -19.90 -13.29 15.09
C ALA A 573 -20.58 -13.88 16.33
N GLU A 574 -19.85 -14.68 17.10
CA GLU A 574 -20.37 -15.26 18.33
C GLU A 574 -19.73 -14.59 19.54
N ARG A 575 -20.58 -13.99 20.33
CA ARG A 575 -20.28 -13.59 21.70
C ARG A 575 -21.11 -14.44 22.64
N LEU A 576 -20.46 -15.40 23.27
CA LEU A 576 -21.17 -16.31 24.19
C LEU A 576 -21.72 -15.56 25.41
N PRO A 577 -22.91 -15.93 25.92
CA PRO A 577 -23.37 -15.51 27.25
C PRO A 577 -22.39 -15.97 28.34
N VAL A 578 -22.40 -15.27 29.48
CA VAL A 578 -21.55 -15.64 30.62
C VAL A 578 -21.97 -17.00 31.17
N ASN A 579 -21.01 -17.81 31.59
CA ASN A 579 -21.17 -19.18 32.10
C ASN A 579 -21.77 -20.17 31.09
N THR A 580 -21.44 -19.99 29.80
CA THR A 580 -21.82 -20.94 28.75
C THR A 580 -20.61 -21.57 28.11
N SER A 581 -20.76 -22.83 27.71
CA SER A 581 -19.78 -23.54 26.88
C SER A 581 -20.44 -23.92 25.56
N ARG A 582 -19.71 -23.73 24.45
CA ARG A 582 -20.18 -24.11 23.13
C ARG A 582 -19.05 -24.71 22.31
N LYS A 583 -19.34 -25.85 21.69
CA LYS A 583 -18.43 -26.52 20.77
C LYS A 583 -18.92 -26.34 19.35
N LEU A 584 -18.10 -25.74 18.51
CA LEU A 584 -18.41 -25.45 17.13
C LEU A 584 -17.45 -26.23 16.22
N ARG A 585 -18.01 -26.95 15.26
CA ARG A 585 -17.25 -27.63 14.23
C ARG A 585 -17.17 -26.70 13.03
N CYS A 586 -16.04 -26.05 12.87
CA CYS A 586 -15.74 -25.15 11.76
C CYS A 586 -14.56 -25.70 10.97
N THR A 587 -14.42 -25.29 9.73
CA THR A 587 -13.24 -25.56 8.92
C THR A 587 -12.37 -24.30 8.91
N PRO A 588 -11.08 -24.33 9.24
CA PRO A 588 -10.19 -25.50 9.35
C PRO A 588 -10.08 -26.09 10.77
N ALA A 589 -10.65 -25.48 11.79
CA ALA A 589 -10.47 -25.88 13.17
C ALA A 589 -11.80 -26.06 13.91
N ALA A 590 -11.91 -27.07 14.75
CA ALA A 590 -13.00 -27.14 15.72
C ALA A 590 -12.68 -26.22 16.89
N VAL A 591 -13.65 -25.42 17.30
CA VAL A 591 -13.52 -24.41 18.36
C VAL A 591 -14.45 -24.76 19.52
N GLU A 592 -13.88 -24.87 20.69
CA GLU A 592 -14.63 -25.01 21.95
C GLU A 592 -14.40 -23.73 22.76
N LEU A 593 -15.49 -23.01 22.99
CA LEU A 593 -15.50 -21.74 23.70
C LEU A 593 -16.13 -21.94 25.07
N LEU A 594 -15.46 -21.57 26.13
CA LEU A 594 -15.98 -21.53 27.50
C LEU A 594 -15.85 -20.11 28.01
N ARG A 595 -16.95 -19.44 28.33
CA ARG A 595 -16.97 -18.10 28.88
C ARG A 595 -17.42 -18.11 30.34
N THR A 596 -16.56 -17.57 31.20
CA THR A 596 -16.87 -17.33 32.62
C THR A 596 -17.09 -15.82 32.85
N ARG A 597 -17.44 -15.44 34.10
CA ARG A 597 -17.55 -14.00 34.46
C ARG A 597 -16.23 -13.27 34.35
N GLU A 598 -15.10 -13.93 34.59
CA GLU A 598 -13.78 -13.33 34.70
C GLU A 598 -12.92 -13.53 33.46
N GLY A 599 -13.30 -14.45 32.56
CA GLY A 599 -12.50 -14.71 31.37
C GLY A 599 -13.14 -15.65 30.36
N CYS A 600 -12.43 -15.91 29.29
CA CYS A 600 -12.83 -16.84 28.25
C CYS A 600 -11.69 -17.81 27.97
N LEU A 601 -11.99 -19.11 27.96
CA LEU A 601 -11.10 -20.17 27.50
C LEU A 601 -11.50 -20.56 26.08
N VAL A 602 -10.54 -20.68 25.20
CA VAL A 602 -10.76 -21.21 23.86
C VAL A 602 -9.82 -22.38 23.61
N ARG A 603 -10.39 -23.50 23.24
CA ARG A 603 -9.66 -24.67 22.77
C ARG A 603 -9.88 -24.82 21.27
N LEU A 604 -8.79 -24.80 20.52
CA LEU A 604 -8.76 -25.05 19.09
C LEU A 604 -8.23 -26.45 18.84
N SER A 605 -8.98 -27.26 18.09
CA SER A 605 -8.54 -28.59 17.68
C SER A 605 -8.34 -28.60 16.16
N ILE A 606 -7.11 -28.86 15.73
CA ILE A 606 -6.69 -28.91 14.33
C ILE A 606 -6.07 -30.28 14.07
N GLY A 607 -6.81 -31.18 13.43
CA GLY A 607 -6.41 -32.58 13.35
C GLY A 607 -6.28 -33.19 14.74
N ASN A 608 -5.12 -33.77 15.05
CA ASN A 608 -4.83 -34.38 16.36
C ASN A 608 -4.21 -33.41 17.37
N ARG A 609 -4.01 -32.13 17.00
CA ARG A 609 -3.33 -31.15 17.85
C ARG A 609 -4.31 -30.21 18.53
N GLN A 610 -3.98 -29.86 19.78
CA GLN A 610 -4.79 -28.96 20.59
C GLN A 610 -4.01 -27.70 20.94
N PHE A 611 -4.64 -26.57 20.67
CA PHE A 611 -4.17 -25.23 21.02
C PHE A 611 -5.15 -24.62 22.01
N VAL A 612 -4.63 -24.02 23.05
CA VAL A 612 -5.45 -23.34 24.06
C VAL A 612 -5.05 -21.88 24.13
N THR A 613 -6.03 -21.02 24.31
CA THR A 613 -5.80 -19.61 24.58
C THR A 613 -6.81 -19.09 25.59
N LEU A 614 -6.38 -18.12 26.40
CA LEU A 614 -7.14 -17.54 27.49
C LEU A 614 -7.29 -16.03 27.28
N SER A 615 -8.44 -15.48 27.63
CA SER A 615 -8.68 -14.04 27.67
C SER A 615 -9.27 -13.68 29.04
N GLY A 616 -8.78 -12.59 29.66
CA GLY A 616 -9.17 -12.22 31.02
C GLY A 616 -8.49 -13.07 32.11
N LYS A 617 -9.09 -13.11 33.29
CA LYS A 617 -8.66 -13.92 34.45
C LYS A 617 -9.42 -15.25 34.48
N ALA A 618 -9.39 -16.02 33.40
CA ALA A 618 -10.07 -17.33 33.40
C ALA A 618 -9.29 -18.33 34.25
N GLU A 619 -9.61 -18.45 35.51
CA GLU A 619 -9.19 -19.54 36.35
C GLU A 619 -10.12 -20.76 36.10
N LEU A 620 -9.48 -21.87 35.79
CA LEU A 620 -10.19 -23.15 35.60
C LEU A 620 -10.27 -23.89 36.94
N ALA A 621 -11.43 -24.46 37.21
CA ALA A 621 -11.63 -25.30 38.39
C ALA A 621 -10.75 -26.57 38.38
N GLN A 622 -10.24 -26.98 37.23
CA GLN A 622 -9.33 -28.13 37.04
C GLN A 622 -8.13 -27.76 36.18
N SER A 623 -6.96 -28.35 36.47
CA SER A 623 -5.76 -28.17 35.65
C SER A 623 -5.99 -28.75 34.24
N LEU A 624 -5.76 -27.92 33.25
CA LEU A 624 -5.88 -28.29 31.84
C LEU A 624 -4.51 -28.63 31.28
N GLN A 625 -4.36 -29.82 30.69
CA GLN A 625 -3.17 -30.18 29.91
C GLN A 625 -3.39 -29.91 28.45
N THR A 626 -2.43 -29.25 27.80
CA THR A 626 -2.45 -28.93 26.37
C THR A 626 -1.07 -29.04 25.75
N GLU A 627 -1.02 -29.37 24.47
CA GLU A 627 0.24 -29.38 23.73
C GLU A 627 0.76 -27.95 23.50
N TRP A 628 -0.11 -27.06 23.04
CA TRP A 628 0.23 -25.69 22.71
C TRP A 628 -0.61 -24.67 23.47
N LEU A 629 0.06 -23.72 24.10
CA LEU A 629 -0.56 -22.51 24.63
C LEU A 629 -0.27 -21.34 23.69
N ILE A 630 -1.30 -20.59 23.29
CA ILE A 630 -1.14 -19.34 22.54
C ILE A 630 -1.04 -18.19 23.54
N ALA A 631 -0.17 -17.23 23.26
CA ALA A 631 0.11 -16.08 24.12
C ALA A 631 -1.11 -15.49 24.81
N THR A 632 -1.03 -15.33 26.11
CA THR A 632 -2.07 -14.83 27.00
C THR A 632 -1.58 -13.61 27.76
N PRO A 633 -2.43 -12.63 28.14
CA PRO A 633 -2.00 -11.41 28.83
C PRO A 633 -1.29 -11.68 30.16
N LYS A 634 -1.65 -12.76 30.85
CA LYS A 634 -1.05 -13.19 32.12
C LYS A 634 -0.66 -14.66 32.03
N LYS A 635 0.40 -15.05 32.77
CA LYS A 635 0.78 -16.46 32.89
C LYS A 635 -0.34 -17.24 33.54
N PRO A 636 -0.92 -18.27 32.88
CA PRO A 636 -1.95 -19.08 33.50
C PRO A 636 -1.35 -20.07 34.51
N GLU A 637 -1.88 -20.10 35.72
CA GLU A 637 -1.41 -21.02 36.76
C GLU A 637 -2.07 -22.43 36.64
N THR A 638 -3.24 -22.47 35.99
CA THR A 638 -4.05 -23.69 35.90
C THR A 638 -3.89 -24.47 34.58
N VAL A 639 -3.00 -24.00 33.66
CA VAL A 639 -2.77 -24.66 32.37
C VAL A 639 -1.34 -25.19 32.30
N GLN A 640 -1.22 -26.51 32.16
CA GLN A 640 0.04 -27.19 31.87
C GLN A 640 0.18 -27.32 30.35
N TYR A 641 1.27 -26.82 29.79
CA TYR A 641 1.55 -26.81 28.35
C TYR A 641 2.98 -27.28 28.06
N GLN A 642 3.16 -27.86 26.88
CA GLN A 642 4.47 -28.30 26.42
C GLN A 642 5.20 -27.18 25.66
N LYS A 643 4.45 -26.40 24.84
CA LYS A 643 4.99 -25.35 24.00
C LYS A 643 4.14 -24.08 24.09
N LEU A 644 4.80 -22.92 24.10
CA LEU A 644 4.15 -21.60 24.10
C LEU A 644 4.37 -20.92 22.75
N LEU A 645 3.28 -20.52 22.09
CA LEU A 645 3.31 -19.78 20.84
C LEU A 645 3.11 -18.29 21.11
N ALA A 646 4.13 -17.47 20.84
CA ALA A 646 4.09 -16.03 21.12
C ALA A 646 4.81 -15.19 20.07
N MET A 647 4.46 -13.92 19.95
CA MET A 647 5.18 -12.94 19.14
C MET A 647 6.49 -12.51 19.85
N ARG A 648 7.48 -11.99 19.09
CA ARG A 648 8.83 -11.64 19.61
C ARG A 648 8.85 -10.63 20.76
N SER A 649 7.85 -9.76 20.84
CA SER A 649 7.75 -8.72 21.87
C SER A 649 6.88 -9.14 23.08
N TYR A 650 6.71 -10.42 23.32
CA TYR A 650 5.92 -10.95 24.44
C TYR A 650 6.63 -10.77 25.79
N SER A 651 5.88 -10.37 26.85
CA SER A 651 6.47 -9.92 28.11
C SER A 651 6.98 -11.02 29.03
N TRP A 652 6.36 -12.18 29.05
CA TRP A 652 6.84 -13.30 29.85
C TRP A 652 7.23 -14.49 28.97
N MET A 653 8.42 -15.00 29.21
CA MET A 653 9.08 -16.02 28.38
C MET A 653 9.38 -17.24 29.21
N THR A 654 9.30 -18.40 28.58
CA THR A 654 9.75 -19.67 29.14
C THR A 654 10.72 -20.34 28.16
N PRO A 655 11.54 -21.31 28.59
CA PRO A 655 12.41 -22.05 27.67
C PRO A 655 11.66 -22.72 26.51
N GLU A 656 10.36 -23.04 26.71
CA GLU A 656 9.52 -23.67 25.71
C GLU A 656 8.83 -22.64 24.78
N THR A 657 9.14 -21.36 24.88
CA THR A 657 8.53 -20.30 24.06
C THR A 657 9.04 -20.37 22.64
N GLN A 658 8.14 -20.58 21.69
CA GLN A 658 8.41 -20.49 20.27
C GLN A 658 7.90 -19.16 19.73
N TYR A 659 8.83 -18.33 19.26
CA TYR A 659 8.50 -17.02 18.69
C TYR A 659 8.13 -17.18 17.23
N THR A 660 6.89 -16.89 16.91
CA THR A 660 6.44 -16.84 15.54
C THR A 660 5.23 -15.93 15.38
N SER A 661 5.15 -15.24 14.24
CA SER A 661 3.92 -14.59 13.81
C SER A 661 2.98 -15.54 13.06
N SER A 662 3.51 -16.68 12.57
CA SER A 662 2.76 -17.64 11.76
C SER A 662 3.30 -19.07 11.96
N LEU A 663 2.40 -19.99 12.26
CA LEU A 663 2.65 -21.42 12.35
C LEU A 663 1.89 -22.14 11.25
N SER A 664 2.59 -22.92 10.44
CA SER A 664 2.00 -23.72 9.37
C SER A 664 2.03 -25.21 9.72
N LEU A 665 0.88 -25.82 9.76
CA LEU A 665 0.69 -27.23 10.11
C LEU A 665 0.21 -28.02 8.90
N ARG A 666 0.88 -29.14 8.60
CA ARG A 666 0.29 -30.13 7.70
C ARG A 666 -0.60 -31.07 8.48
N ARG A 667 -1.77 -31.42 7.96
CA ARG A 667 -2.68 -32.41 8.57
C ARG A 667 -2.01 -33.77 8.80
N THR A 668 -0.97 -34.10 8.03
CA THR A 668 -0.17 -35.32 8.08
C THR A 668 1.04 -35.28 9.00
N GLY A 669 1.21 -34.23 9.85
CA GLY A 669 2.17 -34.25 10.94
C GLY A 669 3.44 -33.40 10.83
N GLY A 670 3.63 -32.62 9.78
CA GLY A 670 4.78 -31.69 9.66
C GLY A 670 4.49 -30.28 10.22
N GLU A 671 5.48 -29.66 10.89
CA GLU A 671 5.43 -28.27 11.38
C GLU A 671 6.41 -27.39 10.63
N ARG A 672 6.01 -26.14 10.33
CA ARG A 672 6.92 -25.07 9.89
C ARG A 672 6.61 -23.81 10.66
N LEU A 673 7.63 -23.24 11.31
CA LEU A 673 7.60 -21.93 11.93
C LEU A 673 7.97 -20.87 10.87
N GLY A 674 7.16 -19.81 10.76
CA GLY A 674 7.36 -18.72 9.79
C GLY A 674 7.67 -17.38 10.47
#